data_6113b006baaf77083cdfd00fc1a36de5
#
_entry.id   6113b006baaf77083cdfd00fc1a36de5
#
_cell.length_a   1.000
_cell.length_b   1.000
_cell.length_c   1.000
_cell.angle_alpha   90.00
_cell.angle_beta   90.00
_cell.angle_gamma   90.00
#
_symmetry.space_group_name_H-M   'P 1'
#
loop_
_entity.id
_entity.type
_entity.pdbx_description
1 polymer ?
#
loop_
_entity_poly.entity_id
_entity_poly.type
_entity_poly.pdbx_seq_one_letter_code
_entity_poly.pdbx_strand_id
1 'polypeptide(L)'
;MNSEGLAVIETNSTRMEFSDVQHGSIVSLVDKRTGHEFLRTVKTATALWEATLVMTEGKKELSASDARRFRVETTKIGKRGTRLTMTWSDFAKPFQGVSVVTTVEYECPDSQVKFRLLRFEPGTEVGVWHVDFPIVGGIGEIGKNEEGDELEIPLLQGLLVHRPLTTIVKNEKVNHTSYGTYPGLLTMQCFSYFNENVAGLYLASHDGLGCRKDFVFDSDREGNGRFRVRNYPENMGFKGRNYSSSYPFVITAFQGGWAEATEIYRGWATRQAWCRKGRLSQRSDLSNWFRNTSLWVWNRGNADRVSPGPIELKKKTGVNVALDWYWWHHNPYDVFVPEYLPPREGALTFAKAVEKLHAMGTKVVVYINGRIWDMNSGSWDEQRASKAAALDENLKPYEEKYNIFMPENVIAPMCPTTQLWRDKISHLVSALMEDFHLDGVYIDQVAIATAELCHNPEHGHPVGGGHYWVHGYNDLIRTARDGARKANPDACLLSESCIEQFIDSFDGFLTLDSSWERTGANLDLSWDKMGLQGQTWEPIPVFNAVYHDYAITFGSYTSMTGVPPYDDLWPESGRPREFGKFATYNDKYPDQFAFELARTLSWGIQPMVTNVYPEMLGREEFDADMKFLEEVAKFHSVAREYLTLGKWLKPPEVDCPCVAVKMYIRSIYTAPDRISEMVRNSPAVLTSTWTTHEGSVCVVLVNFTRDPVNAKLAMDLNEYGFEPDDRITVSDYPRSGVQTALPSHKLEKTVNLPGRSIVAYEFSAK
;
A
#
# COMPACT_ATOMS: atom_id res chain seq x y z
N MET A 1 36.17 -10.30 -18.35
CA MET A 1 35.44 -11.50 -18.82
C MET A 1 36.29 -12.72 -18.45
N ASN A 2 35.64 -13.79 -17.99
CA ASN A 2 36.32 -15.06 -17.81
C ASN A 2 36.53 -15.77 -19.17
N SER A 3 37.18 -16.94 -19.19
CA SER A 3 37.46 -17.71 -20.40
C SER A 3 36.21 -18.19 -21.16
N GLU A 4 34.99 -17.97 -20.61
CA GLU A 4 33.70 -18.39 -21.18
C GLU A 4 32.87 -17.23 -21.71
N GLY A 5 33.41 -16.01 -21.78
CA GLY A 5 32.69 -14.83 -22.26
C GLY A 5 31.66 -14.29 -21.29
N LEU A 6 31.84 -14.53 -19.97
CA LEU A 6 30.95 -14.07 -18.93
C LEU A 6 31.52 -12.84 -18.21
N ALA A 7 30.66 -11.81 -18.01
CA ALA A 7 30.93 -10.70 -17.12
C ALA A 7 30.29 -10.97 -15.76
N VAL A 8 31.02 -10.74 -14.67
CA VAL A 8 30.55 -11.12 -13.30
C VAL A 8 30.51 -9.90 -12.40
N ILE A 9 29.42 -9.78 -11.66
CA ILE A 9 29.27 -8.90 -10.49
C ILE A 9 29.09 -9.79 -9.26
N GLU A 10 29.84 -9.48 -8.21
CA GLU A 10 29.84 -10.28 -7.01
C GLU A 10 29.93 -9.41 -5.77
N THR A 11 28.91 -9.51 -4.90
CA THR A 11 28.84 -8.88 -3.57
C THR A 11 29.14 -9.92 -2.47
N ASN A 12 28.90 -9.57 -1.21
CA ASN A 12 28.99 -10.53 -0.10
C ASN A 12 27.87 -11.58 -0.14
N SER A 13 26.69 -11.22 -0.64
CA SER A 13 25.50 -12.09 -0.66
C SER A 13 25.12 -12.60 -2.03
N THR A 14 25.45 -11.89 -3.10
CA THR A 14 24.89 -12.11 -4.43
C THR A 14 25.99 -12.22 -5.46
N ARG A 15 25.89 -13.21 -6.35
CA ARG A 15 26.72 -13.35 -7.55
C ARG A 15 25.82 -13.37 -8.78
N MET A 16 26.14 -12.52 -9.76
CA MET A 16 25.41 -12.45 -11.05
C MET A 16 26.40 -12.63 -12.21
N GLU A 17 25.98 -13.38 -13.21
CA GLU A 17 26.71 -13.58 -14.46
C GLU A 17 25.91 -13.07 -15.64
N PHE A 18 26.58 -12.33 -16.52
CA PHE A 18 26.03 -11.74 -17.72
C PHE A 18 26.73 -12.32 -18.94
N SER A 19 25.96 -12.85 -19.89
CA SER A 19 26.49 -13.50 -21.08
C SER A 19 26.80 -12.49 -22.19
N ASP A 20 28.03 -12.48 -22.70
CA ASP A 20 28.41 -11.68 -23.85
C ASP A 20 27.73 -12.21 -25.13
N VAL A 21 27.68 -13.53 -25.30
CA VAL A 21 27.06 -14.20 -26.45
C VAL A 21 25.55 -13.97 -26.53
N GLN A 22 24.90 -13.78 -25.38
CA GLN A 22 23.46 -13.52 -25.27
C GLN A 22 23.18 -12.05 -24.95
N HIS A 23 24.04 -11.17 -25.43
CA HIS A 23 23.86 -9.71 -25.39
C HIS A 23 23.53 -9.15 -24.01
N GLY A 24 24.26 -9.58 -22.97
CA GLY A 24 24.13 -9.05 -21.63
C GLY A 24 22.96 -9.63 -20.82
N SER A 25 22.34 -10.72 -21.27
CA SER A 25 21.34 -11.45 -20.49
C SER A 25 21.92 -11.96 -19.18
N ILE A 26 21.14 -11.92 -18.09
CA ILE A 26 21.51 -12.54 -16.82
C ILE A 26 21.33 -14.05 -16.99
N VAL A 27 22.41 -14.81 -16.82
CA VAL A 27 22.42 -16.27 -17.02
C VAL A 27 22.65 -17.06 -15.74
N SER A 28 23.05 -16.38 -14.66
CA SER A 28 23.16 -16.96 -13.33
C SER A 28 22.94 -15.87 -12.28
N LEU A 29 22.22 -16.22 -11.22
CA LEU A 29 21.91 -15.36 -10.09
C LEU A 29 21.88 -16.22 -8.81
N VAL A 30 22.96 -16.13 -8.02
CA VAL A 30 23.22 -17.04 -6.90
C VAL A 30 23.20 -16.31 -5.58
N ASP A 31 22.54 -16.88 -4.58
CA ASP A 31 22.80 -16.55 -3.17
C ASP A 31 24.09 -17.23 -2.72
N LYS A 32 25.13 -16.46 -2.47
CA LYS A 32 26.45 -16.97 -2.08
C LYS A 32 26.50 -17.64 -0.71
N ARG A 33 25.54 -17.36 0.17
CA ARG A 33 25.51 -17.91 1.53
C ARG A 33 25.00 -19.34 1.54
N THR A 34 24.00 -19.63 0.68
CA THR A 34 23.40 -20.97 0.57
C THR A 34 23.86 -21.71 -0.66
N GLY A 35 24.39 -21.01 -1.67
CA GLY A 35 24.71 -21.57 -2.98
C GLY A 35 23.47 -21.77 -3.86
N HIS A 36 22.30 -21.25 -3.47
CA HIS A 36 21.08 -21.39 -4.27
C HIS A 36 21.17 -20.58 -5.56
N GLU A 37 20.93 -21.24 -6.70
CA GLU A 37 20.78 -20.61 -8.02
C GLU A 37 19.31 -20.31 -8.29
N PHE A 38 18.95 -19.03 -8.41
CA PHE A 38 17.57 -18.59 -8.66
C PHE A 38 17.10 -18.82 -10.09
N LEU A 39 18.02 -18.95 -11.05
CA LEU A 39 17.65 -19.05 -12.45
C LEU A 39 17.73 -20.49 -12.96
N ARG A 40 16.67 -20.92 -13.63
CA ARG A 40 16.68 -22.17 -14.38
C ARG A 40 17.40 -22.00 -15.71
N THR A 41 18.04 -23.05 -16.17
CA THR A 41 18.60 -23.08 -17.54
C THR A 41 17.44 -23.09 -18.53
N VAL A 42 17.19 -21.96 -19.18
CA VAL A 42 16.18 -21.82 -20.22
C VAL A 42 16.81 -21.92 -21.60
N LYS A 43 16.07 -22.45 -22.60
CA LYS A 43 16.55 -22.60 -23.99
C LYS A 43 16.91 -21.28 -24.64
N THR A 44 16.22 -20.20 -24.28
CA THR A 44 16.45 -18.85 -24.79
C THR A 44 16.59 -17.91 -23.60
N ALA A 45 17.74 -17.27 -23.46
CA ALA A 45 17.96 -16.31 -22.39
C ALA A 45 17.04 -15.08 -22.57
N THR A 46 16.60 -14.54 -21.46
CA THR A 46 15.76 -13.34 -21.44
C THR A 46 16.63 -12.11 -21.67
N ALA A 47 16.21 -11.22 -22.57
CA ALA A 47 16.87 -9.94 -22.80
C ALA A 47 16.90 -9.09 -21.51
N LEU A 48 17.99 -8.38 -21.25
CA LEU A 48 18.12 -7.51 -20.06
C LEU A 48 17.17 -6.31 -20.11
N TRP A 49 16.80 -5.88 -21.30
CA TRP A 49 15.83 -4.80 -21.53
C TRP A 49 15.02 -5.05 -22.80
N GLU A 50 13.80 -4.51 -22.80
CA GLU A 50 12.89 -4.42 -23.95
C GLU A 50 12.34 -2.99 -24.01
N ALA A 51 11.99 -2.50 -25.19
CA ALA A 51 11.43 -1.16 -25.36
C ALA A 51 10.36 -1.13 -26.43
N THR A 52 9.28 -0.38 -26.17
CA THR A 52 8.32 0.00 -27.20
C THR A 52 8.71 1.39 -27.74
N LEU A 53 8.87 1.47 -29.04
CA LEU A 53 9.31 2.68 -29.73
C LEU A 53 8.24 3.18 -30.69
N VAL A 54 8.08 4.51 -30.76
CA VAL A 54 7.10 5.18 -31.63
C VAL A 54 7.79 5.64 -32.91
N MET A 55 7.21 5.28 -34.05
CA MET A 55 7.64 5.63 -35.38
C MET A 55 6.49 6.19 -36.19
N THR A 56 6.74 6.62 -37.42
CA THR A 56 5.69 7.12 -38.32
C THR A 56 4.64 6.05 -38.63
N GLU A 57 5.07 4.78 -38.72
CA GLU A 57 4.18 3.64 -39.03
C GLU A 57 3.53 3.03 -37.75
N GLY A 58 3.68 3.63 -36.58
CA GLY A 58 3.13 3.15 -35.32
C GLY A 58 4.18 2.69 -34.33
N LYS A 59 3.73 1.96 -33.28
CA LYS A 59 4.58 1.44 -32.22
C LYS A 59 5.24 0.12 -32.65
N LYS A 60 6.52 -0.06 -32.32
CA LYS A 60 7.29 -1.29 -32.58
C LYS A 60 8.15 -1.65 -31.39
N GLU A 61 8.35 -2.95 -31.18
CA GLU A 61 9.18 -3.50 -30.12
C GLU A 61 10.64 -3.62 -30.57
N LEU A 62 11.53 -3.44 -29.59
CA LEU A 62 12.98 -3.64 -29.73
C LEU A 62 13.53 -4.20 -28.43
N SER A 63 14.47 -5.13 -28.52
CA SER A 63 15.09 -5.76 -27.36
C SER A 63 16.61 -5.74 -27.41
N ALA A 64 17.25 -6.02 -26.28
CA ALA A 64 18.71 -6.17 -26.20
C ALA A 64 19.25 -7.23 -27.18
N SER A 65 18.49 -8.30 -27.41
CA SER A 65 18.88 -9.39 -28.31
C SER A 65 18.90 -9.01 -29.80
N ASP A 66 18.24 -7.90 -30.19
CA ASP A 66 18.21 -7.43 -31.59
C ASP A 66 19.47 -6.64 -31.99
N ALA A 67 20.32 -6.31 -31.01
CA ALA A 67 21.55 -5.59 -31.26
C ALA A 67 22.57 -6.46 -32.04
N ARG A 68 23.13 -5.94 -33.14
CA ARG A 68 24.21 -6.61 -33.88
C ARG A 68 25.56 -6.41 -33.22
N ARG A 69 25.70 -5.39 -32.41
CA ARG A 69 26.89 -5.08 -31.63
C ARG A 69 26.56 -4.93 -30.17
N PHE A 70 27.12 -5.81 -29.36
CA PHE A 70 27.12 -5.72 -27.91
C PHE A 70 28.53 -5.55 -27.38
N ARG A 71 28.70 -4.80 -26.31
CA ARG A 71 30.01 -4.58 -25.68
C ARG A 71 29.81 -4.45 -24.18
N VAL A 72 30.63 -5.14 -23.39
CA VAL A 72 30.71 -4.99 -21.95
C VAL A 72 32.10 -4.58 -21.51
N GLU A 73 32.19 -3.56 -20.68
CA GLU A 73 33.42 -3.05 -20.09
C GLU A 73 33.34 -3.15 -18.57
N THR A 74 34.41 -3.71 -17.96
CA THR A 74 34.50 -3.86 -16.49
C THR A 74 35.46 -2.80 -15.95
N THR A 75 34.99 -2.00 -14.98
CA THR A 75 35.82 -0.99 -14.30
C THR A 75 35.76 -1.17 -12.79
N LYS A 76 36.84 -0.84 -12.10
CA LYS A 76 36.86 -0.77 -10.63
C LYS A 76 36.28 0.58 -10.19
N ILE A 77 35.46 0.55 -9.13
CA ILE A 77 34.92 1.75 -8.49
C ILE A 77 35.19 1.70 -6.99
N GLY A 78 35.52 2.88 -6.40
CA GLY A 78 35.91 2.92 -5.00
C GLY A 78 37.06 1.96 -4.65
N LYS A 79 37.11 1.54 -3.40
CA LYS A 79 38.16 0.62 -2.90
C LYS A 79 37.91 -0.86 -3.22
N ARG A 80 36.63 -1.26 -3.26
CA ARG A 80 36.21 -2.68 -3.42
C ARG A 80 34.93 -2.81 -4.26
N GLY A 81 34.69 -1.89 -5.18
CA GLY A 81 33.51 -1.94 -6.05
C GLY A 81 33.87 -2.36 -7.48
N THR A 82 32.87 -2.75 -8.22
CA THR A 82 32.96 -3.12 -9.65
C THR A 82 31.75 -2.56 -10.37
N ARG A 83 32.01 -2.03 -11.57
CA ARG A 83 30.96 -1.58 -12.51
C ARG A 83 31.15 -2.30 -13.84
N LEU A 84 30.07 -2.86 -14.35
CA LEU A 84 29.93 -3.29 -15.73
C LEU A 84 29.20 -2.18 -16.49
N THR A 85 29.77 -1.71 -17.60
CA THR A 85 29.10 -0.82 -18.54
C THR A 85 28.79 -1.63 -19.79
N MET A 86 27.51 -1.74 -20.13
CA MET A 86 27.00 -2.52 -21.24
C MET A 86 26.46 -1.57 -22.32
N THR A 87 26.83 -1.81 -23.57
CA THR A 87 26.40 -0.99 -24.71
C THR A 87 25.86 -1.87 -25.82
N TRP A 88 24.66 -1.54 -26.29
CA TRP A 88 23.97 -2.17 -27.42
C TRP A 88 23.86 -1.16 -28.55
N SER A 89 24.21 -1.55 -29.77
CA SER A 89 24.20 -0.68 -30.96
C SER A 89 24.11 -1.49 -32.26
N ASP A 90 24.04 -0.80 -33.38
CA ASP A 90 23.99 -1.40 -34.71
C ASP A 90 22.75 -2.30 -34.89
N PHE A 91 21.59 -1.74 -34.62
CA PHE A 91 20.32 -2.43 -34.83
C PHE A 91 19.95 -2.43 -36.33
N ALA A 92 19.18 -3.45 -36.75
CA ALA A 92 18.62 -3.51 -38.08
C ALA A 92 17.61 -2.37 -38.33
N LYS A 93 17.31 -2.11 -39.61
CA LYS A 93 16.21 -1.22 -39.99
C LYS A 93 14.91 -1.70 -39.30
N PRO A 94 14.09 -0.81 -38.75
CA PRO A 94 14.17 0.66 -38.85
C PRO A 94 14.94 1.33 -37.70
N PHE A 95 15.66 0.60 -36.87
CA PHE A 95 16.26 1.07 -35.59
C PHE A 95 17.76 1.41 -35.70
N GLN A 96 18.28 1.73 -36.88
CA GLN A 96 19.72 1.90 -37.12
C GLN A 96 20.41 2.96 -36.28
N GLY A 97 19.68 3.97 -35.80
CA GLY A 97 20.23 5.05 -34.97
C GLY A 97 20.10 4.81 -33.47
N VAL A 98 19.55 3.66 -33.07
CA VAL A 98 19.35 3.37 -31.66
C VAL A 98 20.66 2.96 -30.98
N SER A 99 20.90 3.49 -29.78
CA SER A 99 22.00 3.09 -28.89
C SER A 99 21.50 3.05 -27.43
N VAL A 100 21.86 1.99 -26.72
CA VAL A 100 21.48 1.83 -25.32
C VAL A 100 22.72 1.58 -24.46
N VAL A 101 22.82 2.28 -23.33
CA VAL A 101 23.92 2.13 -22.37
C VAL A 101 23.35 1.93 -20.98
N THR A 102 23.75 0.84 -20.34
CA THR A 102 23.39 0.58 -18.93
C THR A 102 24.63 0.37 -18.07
N THR A 103 24.48 0.53 -16.77
CA THR A 103 25.47 0.07 -15.80
C THR A 103 24.88 -0.91 -14.83
N VAL A 104 25.68 -1.88 -14.42
CA VAL A 104 25.44 -2.77 -13.29
C VAL A 104 26.61 -2.63 -12.34
N GLU A 105 26.37 -2.23 -11.12
CA GLU A 105 27.45 -1.88 -10.20
C GLU A 105 27.14 -2.23 -8.75
N TYR A 106 28.19 -2.47 -7.97
CA TYR A 106 28.12 -2.46 -6.51
C TYR A 106 29.34 -1.73 -5.95
N GLU A 107 29.23 -1.20 -4.75
CA GLU A 107 30.30 -0.59 -4.00
C GLU A 107 30.25 -1.06 -2.54
N CYS A 108 31.36 -1.66 -2.05
CA CYS A 108 31.47 -2.10 -0.67
C CYS A 108 31.45 -0.88 0.31
N PRO A 109 30.73 -0.93 1.45
CA PRO A 109 30.19 -2.13 2.10
C PRO A 109 28.78 -2.54 1.64
N ASP A 110 28.17 -1.84 0.69
CA ASP A 110 26.83 -2.17 0.18
C ASP A 110 26.84 -3.59 -0.41
N SER A 111 25.83 -4.39 -0.07
CA SER A 111 25.63 -5.73 -0.62
C SER A 111 24.71 -5.75 -1.83
N GLN A 112 24.14 -4.60 -2.19
CA GLN A 112 23.13 -4.45 -3.23
C GLN A 112 23.76 -4.23 -4.61
N VAL A 113 23.28 -4.97 -5.60
CA VAL A 113 23.63 -4.74 -7.01
C VAL A 113 22.68 -3.71 -7.59
N LYS A 114 23.23 -2.61 -8.13
CA LYS A 114 22.49 -1.48 -8.67
C LYS A 114 22.55 -1.47 -10.19
N PHE A 115 21.40 -1.44 -10.82
CA PHE A 115 21.21 -1.33 -12.26
C PHE A 115 20.77 0.08 -12.60
N ARG A 116 21.37 0.69 -13.64
CA ARG A 116 20.96 2.00 -14.15
C ARG A 116 20.88 1.98 -15.68
N LEU A 117 19.79 2.52 -16.21
CA LEU A 117 19.70 2.87 -17.63
C LEU A 117 20.30 4.28 -17.78
N LEU A 118 21.58 4.33 -18.16
CA LEU A 118 22.29 5.60 -18.29
C LEU A 118 21.83 6.39 -19.49
N ARG A 119 21.52 5.70 -20.61
CA ARG A 119 21.16 6.36 -21.85
C ARG A 119 20.45 5.39 -22.78
N PHE A 120 19.29 5.80 -23.25
CA PHE A 120 18.58 5.24 -24.37
C PHE A 120 18.46 6.34 -25.43
N GLU A 121 19.20 6.22 -26.49
CA GLU A 121 19.20 7.14 -27.66
C GLU A 121 18.37 6.49 -28.76
N PRO A 122 17.15 6.97 -29.03
CA PRO A 122 16.30 6.33 -30.03
C PRO A 122 16.65 6.71 -31.48
N GLY A 123 17.55 7.68 -31.67
CA GLY A 123 17.76 8.30 -32.99
C GLY A 123 16.74 9.38 -33.30
N THR A 124 16.94 10.14 -34.43
CA THR A 124 16.13 11.33 -34.73
C THR A 124 14.69 11.05 -35.12
N GLU A 125 14.41 9.89 -35.71
CA GLU A 125 13.08 9.53 -36.27
C GLU A 125 12.23 8.64 -35.35
N VAL A 126 12.72 8.32 -34.16
CA VAL A 126 12.11 7.38 -33.22
C VAL A 126 11.89 8.06 -31.88
N GLY A 127 10.76 7.80 -31.25
CA GLY A 127 10.46 8.20 -29.89
C GLY A 127 10.39 7.00 -28.95
N VAL A 128 10.77 7.17 -27.69
CA VAL A 128 10.64 6.14 -26.66
C VAL A 128 9.24 6.21 -26.06
N TRP A 129 8.51 5.08 -26.11
CA TRP A 129 7.19 4.98 -25.47
C TRP A 129 7.31 4.46 -24.04
N HIS A 130 7.95 3.31 -23.85
CA HIS A 130 8.36 2.79 -22.54
C HIS A 130 9.58 1.88 -22.70
N VAL A 131 10.25 1.63 -21.57
CA VAL A 131 11.38 0.70 -21.49
C VAL A 131 11.18 -0.24 -20.30
N ASP A 132 11.17 -1.54 -20.56
CA ASP A 132 11.23 -2.58 -19.55
C ASP A 132 12.70 -2.82 -19.19
N PHE A 133 13.12 -2.44 -17.97
CA PHE A 133 14.49 -2.58 -17.47
C PHE A 133 14.53 -2.42 -15.95
N PRO A 134 15.29 -3.26 -15.22
CA PRO A 134 15.87 -4.51 -15.69
C PRO A 134 14.82 -5.60 -15.89
N ILE A 135 15.18 -6.62 -16.67
CA ILE A 135 14.40 -7.83 -16.81
C ILE A 135 15.22 -9.00 -16.24
N VAL A 136 14.63 -9.76 -15.33
CA VAL A 136 15.17 -11.01 -14.81
C VAL A 136 14.21 -12.13 -15.22
N GLY A 137 14.64 -13.03 -16.08
CA GLY A 137 13.82 -14.13 -16.55
C GLY A 137 14.42 -15.50 -16.21
N GLY A 138 13.57 -16.52 -16.27
CA GLY A 138 13.96 -17.87 -15.90
C GLY A 138 14.02 -18.11 -14.39
N ILE A 139 13.38 -17.24 -13.58
CA ILE A 139 13.30 -17.43 -12.13
C ILE A 139 12.61 -18.77 -11.84
N GLY A 140 13.32 -19.66 -11.14
CA GLY A 140 12.86 -20.98 -10.77
C GLY A 140 12.28 -21.07 -9.36
N GLU A 141 11.79 -22.25 -9.01
CA GLU A 141 11.40 -22.55 -7.62
C GLU A 141 12.62 -22.53 -6.70
N ILE A 142 12.42 -22.07 -5.47
CA ILE A 142 13.43 -22.09 -4.42
C ILE A 142 13.28 -23.37 -3.59
N GLY A 143 12.10 -23.61 -3.06
CA GLY A 143 11.74 -24.86 -2.40
C GLY A 143 11.29 -25.92 -3.41
N LYS A 144 11.48 -27.17 -3.08
CA LYS A 144 11.04 -28.28 -3.95
C LYS A 144 9.53 -28.21 -4.18
N ASN A 145 9.09 -28.18 -5.44
CA ASN A 145 7.69 -28.01 -5.84
C ASN A 145 7.06 -26.73 -5.27
N GLU A 146 7.84 -25.68 -5.12
CA GLU A 146 7.44 -24.41 -4.50
C GLU A 146 6.92 -24.54 -3.05
N GLU A 147 7.31 -25.58 -2.32
CA GLU A 147 6.94 -25.72 -0.92
C GLU A 147 7.62 -24.63 -0.07
N GLY A 148 6.82 -23.72 0.51
CA GLY A 148 7.29 -22.56 1.26
C GLY A 148 7.80 -21.40 0.41
N ASP A 149 7.62 -21.44 -0.92
CA ASP A 149 7.96 -20.31 -1.79
C ASP A 149 6.85 -19.24 -1.75
N GLU A 150 7.28 -18.00 -1.58
CA GLU A 150 6.37 -16.87 -1.39
C GLU A 150 6.84 -15.65 -2.18
N LEU A 151 5.86 -14.84 -2.62
CA LEU A 151 6.08 -13.53 -3.25
C LEU A 151 5.38 -12.45 -2.43
N GLU A 152 6.15 -11.54 -1.86
CA GLU A 152 5.64 -10.33 -1.23
C GLU A 152 5.49 -9.24 -2.29
N ILE A 153 4.33 -8.60 -2.30
CA ILE A 153 3.96 -7.49 -3.16
C ILE A 153 3.42 -6.35 -2.27
N PRO A 154 3.98 -5.14 -2.31
CA PRO A 154 3.49 -4.01 -1.50
C PRO A 154 2.22 -3.40 -2.09
N LEU A 155 1.24 -4.24 -2.34
CA LEU A 155 -0.06 -3.88 -2.85
C LEU A 155 -0.91 -3.38 -1.68
N LEU A 156 -1.19 -2.07 -1.64
CA LEU A 156 -1.78 -1.38 -0.49
C LEU A 156 -0.91 -1.55 0.77
N GLN A 157 -1.41 -2.20 1.84
CA GLN A 157 -0.59 -2.54 3.01
C GLN A 157 0.45 -3.62 2.71
N GLY A 158 0.10 -4.57 1.89
CA GLY A 158 0.94 -5.68 1.46
C GLY A 158 0.16 -6.96 1.21
N LEU A 159 0.63 -7.74 0.28
CA LEU A 159 0.09 -9.03 -0.11
C LEU A 159 1.21 -10.07 -0.17
N LEU A 160 0.99 -11.22 0.44
CA LEU A 160 1.84 -12.40 0.32
C LEU A 160 1.15 -13.43 -0.56
N VAL A 161 1.82 -13.87 -1.62
CA VAL A 161 1.31 -14.88 -2.56
C VAL A 161 2.11 -16.16 -2.37
N HIS A 162 1.41 -17.24 -2.02
CA HIS A 162 2.01 -18.57 -1.82
C HIS A 162 2.16 -19.28 -3.16
N ARG A 163 3.29 -19.95 -3.37
CA ARG A 163 3.62 -20.72 -4.59
C ARG A 163 3.42 -19.87 -5.86
N PRO A 164 4.12 -18.71 -5.98
CA PRO A 164 3.79 -17.68 -6.97
C PRO A 164 3.99 -18.13 -8.42
N LEU A 165 4.94 -19.03 -8.71
CA LEU A 165 5.17 -19.50 -10.08
C LEU A 165 4.01 -20.35 -10.60
N THR A 166 3.30 -21.06 -9.72
CA THR A 166 2.08 -21.81 -10.04
C THR A 166 0.84 -20.93 -9.96
N THR A 167 0.77 -20.02 -8.96
CA THR A 167 -0.40 -19.19 -8.68
C THR A 167 -0.55 -18.05 -9.68
N ILE A 168 0.57 -17.38 -10.08
CA ILE A 168 0.57 -16.23 -11.02
C ILE A 168 0.97 -16.69 -12.42
N VAL A 169 0.28 -17.66 -12.97
CA VAL A 169 0.51 -18.07 -14.37
C VAL A 169 0.00 -17.00 -15.33
N LYS A 170 0.83 -16.62 -16.29
CA LYS A 170 0.46 -15.67 -17.33
C LYS A 170 -0.84 -16.10 -18.02
N ASN A 171 -1.90 -15.37 -17.79
CA ASN A 171 -3.18 -15.55 -18.46
C ASN A 171 -3.33 -14.44 -19.48
N GLU A 172 -3.42 -14.77 -20.76
CA GLU A 172 -3.58 -13.82 -21.87
C GLU A 172 -4.82 -12.93 -21.74
N LYS A 173 -5.80 -13.34 -20.92
CA LYS A 173 -7.03 -12.59 -20.67
C LYS A 173 -6.92 -11.60 -19.51
N VAL A 174 -5.84 -11.63 -18.75
CA VAL A 174 -5.64 -10.78 -17.57
C VAL A 174 -4.45 -9.85 -17.81
N ASN A 175 -4.73 -8.56 -17.84
CA ASN A 175 -3.69 -7.55 -17.89
C ASN A 175 -3.13 -7.35 -16.48
N HIS A 176 -2.08 -8.08 -16.11
CA HIS A 176 -1.43 -7.98 -14.80
C HIS A 176 -0.76 -6.63 -14.53
N THR A 177 -0.61 -5.78 -15.54
CA THR A 177 0.07 -4.49 -15.41
C THR A 177 -0.66 -3.51 -14.50
N SER A 178 -1.98 -3.60 -14.37
CA SER A 178 -2.76 -2.67 -13.56
C SER A 178 -2.53 -2.81 -12.04
N TYR A 179 -2.01 -3.94 -11.56
CA TYR A 179 -1.76 -4.16 -10.14
C TYR A 179 -0.34 -3.80 -9.70
N GLY A 180 0.60 -3.82 -10.64
CA GLY A 180 2.00 -3.51 -10.44
C GLY A 180 2.35 -2.03 -10.64
N THR A 181 1.37 -1.14 -10.73
CA THR A 181 1.63 0.28 -10.99
C THR A 181 2.03 1.03 -9.73
N TYR A 182 3.15 1.75 -9.82
CA TYR A 182 3.65 2.68 -8.83
C TYR A 182 3.84 4.09 -9.46
N PRO A 183 3.50 5.16 -8.77
CA PRO A 183 2.62 5.20 -7.61
C PRO A 183 1.18 4.84 -7.99
N GLY A 184 0.51 4.14 -7.12
CA GLY A 184 -0.83 3.62 -7.34
C GLY A 184 -1.15 2.54 -6.31
N LEU A 185 -1.78 1.45 -6.73
CA LEU A 185 -2.05 0.32 -5.85
C LEU A 185 -0.76 -0.27 -5.26
N LEU A 186 0.38 -0.19 -5.96
CA LEU A 186 1.68 -0.37 -5.31
C LEU A 186 2.02 0.88 -4.49
N THR A 187 2.09 0.71 -3.18
CA THR A 187 2.38 1.77 -2.22
C THR A 187 3.86 2.02 -2.01
N MET A 188 4.68 1.03 -2.35
CA MET A 188 6.15 1.03 -2.28
C MET A 188 6.76 0.38 -3.53
N GLN A 189 8.08 0.44 -3.67
CA GLN A 189 8.80 0.14 -4.91
C GLN A 189 9.68 -1.11 -4.78
N CYS A 190 9.19 -2.15 -4.12
CA CYS A 190 9.92 -3.40 -3.93
C CYS A 190 9.03 -4.61 -4.10
N PHE A 191 9.63 -5.73 -4.50
CA PHE A 191 9.07 -7.09 -4.43
C PHE A 191 10.10 -7.97 -3.76
N SER A 192 9.66 -9.01 -3.08
CA SER A 192 10.56 -10.07 -2.61
C SER A 192 10.00 -11.46 -2.94
N TYR A 193 10.82 -12.29 -3.59
CA TYR A 193 10.52 -13.69 -3.86
C TYR A 193 11.44 -14.54 -3.02
N PHE A 194 10.90 -15.37 -2.15
CA PHE A 194 11.71 -16.05 -1.14
C PHE A 194 11.11 -17.40 -0.71
N ASN A 195 12.01 -18.19 -0.10
CA ASN A 195 11.68 -19.30 0.79
C ASN A 195 12.44 -19.03 2.09
N GLU A 196 11.71 -18.81 3.19
CA GLU A 196 12.29 -18.34 4.46
C GLU A 196 13.45 -19.22 4.96
N ASN A 197 13.42 -20.52 4.67
CA ASN A 197 14.41 -21.49 5.12
C ASN A 197 15.58 -21.71 4.14
N VAL A 198 15.50 -21.15 2.93
CA VAL A 198 16.48 -21.45 1.86
C VAL A 198 17.17 -20.18 1.37
N ALA A 199 16.46 -19.28 0.69
CA ALA A 199 17.01 -18.08 0.08
C ALA A 199 15.90 -17.11 -0.30
N GLY A 200 16.25 -15.83 -0.50
CA GLY A 200 15.34 -14.80 -0.98
C GLY A 200 15.99 -13.89 -2.01
N LEU A 201 15.19 -13.39 -2.91
CA LEU A 201 15.54 -12.42 -3.94
C LEU A 201 14.75 -11.13 -3.73
N TYR A 202 15.45 -10.04 -3.38
CA TYR A 202 14.90 -8.70 -3.24
C TYR A 202 15.08 -7.94 -4.55
N LEU A 203 14.00 -7.31 -5.03
CA LEU A 203 13.87 -6.65 -6.31
C LEU A 203 13.20 -5.29 -6.09
N ALA A 204 13.92 -4.18 -6.29
CA ALA A 204 13.40 -2.85 -5.97
C ALA A 204 13.82 -1.78 -6.96
N SER A 205 13.10 -0.65 -6.90
CA SER A 205 13.52 0.62 -7.49
C SER A 205 13.78 1.61 -6.37
N HIS A 206 14.94 2.25 -6.35
CA HIS A 206 15.27 3.29 -5.36
C HIS A 206 15.04 4.68 -5.96
N ASP A 207 13.78 4.98 -6.27
CA ASP A 207 13.34 6.24 -6.87
C ASP A 207 12.75 7.19 -5.82
N GLY A 208 13.51 8.21 -5.47
CA GLY A 208 13.08 9.26 -4.54
C GLY A 208 12.10 10.28 -5.14
N LEU A 209 11.80 10.24 -6.45
CA LEU A 209 10.94 11.20 -7.13
C LEU A 209 9.51 10.70 -7.34
N GLY A 210 9.28 9.37 -7.28
CA GLY A 210 7.97 8.80 -7.52
C GLY A 210 7.57 8.79 -9.00
N CYS A 211 8.52 8.49 -9.89
CA CYS A 211 8.23 8.35 -11.31
C CYS A 211 7.27 7.18 -11.57
N ARG A 212 6.34 7.39 -12.49
CA ARG A 212 5.43 6.33 -12.96
C ARG A 212 6.20 5.14 -13.52
N LYS A 213 5.91 3.95 -13.01
CA LYS A 213 6.44 2.68 -13.48
C LYS A 213 5.50 1.52 -13.14
N ASP A 214 5.65 0.40 -13.82
CA ASP A 214 4.96 -0.83 -13.45
C ASP A 214 5.99 -1.89 -13.03
N PHE A 215 5.74 -2.55 -11.92
CA PHE A 215 6.41 -3.76 -11.50
C PHE A 215 5.60 -4.96 -11.95
N VAL A 216 6.21 -5.89 -12.64
CA VAL A 216 5.51 -7.07 -13.16
C VAL A 216 6.28 -8.32 -12.76
N PHE A 217 5.61 -9.21 -12.05
CA PHE A 217 6.05 -10.57 -11.84
C PHE A 217 5.04 -11.48 -12.53
N ASP A 218 5.48 -12.24 -13.49
CA ASP A 218 4.65 -13.23 -14.19
C ASP A 218 5.38 -14.57 -14.29
N SER A 219 4.67 -15.66 -14.53
CA SER A 219 5.27 -16.96 -14.82
C SER A 219 4.62 -17.57 -16.06
N ASP A 220 5.38 -18.42 -16.76
CA ASP A 220 4.87 -19.21 -17.86
C ASP A 220 4.28 -20.55 -17.36
N ARG A 221 3.71 -21.33 -18.29
CA ARG A 221 3.10 -22.64 -17.97
C ARG A 221 4.14 -23.70 -17.55
N GLU A 222 5.42 -23.44 -17.77
CA GLU A 222 6.53 -24.33 -17.41
C GLU A 222 7.09 -23.96 -16.02
N GLY A 223 6.54 -22.91 -15.37
CA GLY A 223 6.97 -22.43 -14.07
C GLY A 223 8.26 -21.62 -14.12
N ASN A 224 8.53 -20.93 -15.25
CA ASN A 224 9.63 -19.98 -15.34
C ASN A 224 9.10 -18.58 -15.00
N GLY A 225 9.53 -18.06 -13.86
CA GLY A 225 9.20 -16.72 -13.41
C GLY A 225 9.95 -15.65 -14.21
N ARG A 226 9.33 -14.48 -14.39
CA ARG A 226 9.92 -13.31 -14.99
C ARG A 226 9.55 -12.07 -14.19
N PHE A 227 10.56 -11.32 -13.80
CA PHE A 227 10.40 -10.01 -13.18
C PHE A 227 10.89 -8.92 -14.13
N ARG A 228 10.14 -7.82 -14.22
CA ARG A 228 10.54 -6.64 -14.99
C ARG A 228 9.98 -5.36 -14.39
N VAL A 229 10.67 -4.24 -14.63
CA VAL A 229 10.16 -2.90 -14.32
C VAL A 229 9.96 -2.13 -15.61
N ARG A 230 8.71 -1.78 -15.91
CA ARG A 230 8.36 -0.92 -17.04
C ARG A 230 8.45 0.53 -16.64
N ASN A 231 9.24 1.28 -17.36
CA ASN A 231 9.52 2.69 -17.11
C ASN A 231 8.88 3.55 -18.19
N TYR A 232 8.16 4.56 -17.78
CA TYR A 232 7.50 5.52 -18.65
C TYR A 232 8.29 6.84 -18.65
N PRO A 233 8.94 7.20 -19.77
CA PRO A 233 9.73 8.43 -19.83
C PRO A 233 8.87 9.69 -19.82
N GLU A 234 9.48 10.78 -19.42
CA GLU A 234 8.98 12.11 -19.75
C GLU A 234 9.07 12.36 -21.26
N ASN A 235 8.11 13.09 -21.81
CA ASN A 235 7.97 13.32 -23.26
C ASN A 235 7.85 12.01 -24.07
N MET A 236 7.00 11.10 -23.58
CA MET A 236 6.72 9.81 -24.21
C MET A 236 6.43 9.98 -25.71
N GLY A 237 7.11 9.18 -26.53
CA GLY A 237 6.88 9.12 -27.96
C GLY A 237 7.45 10.30 -28.76
N PHE A 238 8.04 11.33 -28.13
CA PHE A 238 8.68 12.41 -28.88
C PHE A 238 9.96 11.93 -29.57
N LYS A 239 10.01 12.13 -30.89
CA LYS A 239 11.15 11.72 -31.71
C LYS A 239 12.44 12.43 -31.28
N GLY A 240 13.55 11.69 -31.27
CA GLY A 240 14.88 12.21 -30.96
C GLY A 240 15.13 12.55 -29.50
N ARG A 241 14.18 12.24 -28.59
CA ARG A 241 14.38 12.46 -27.17
C ARG A 241 15.03 11.27 -26.51
N ASN A 242 16.19 11.49 -25.92
CA ASN A 242 16.89 10.50 -25.13
C ASN A 242 16.16 10.24 -23.81
N TYR A 243 16.28 9.02 -23.32
CA TYR A 243 15.77 8.63 -22.01
C TYR A 243 16.89 8.09 -21.12
N SER A 244 16.83 8.36 -19.84
CA SER A 244 17.68 7.76 -18.80
C SER A 244 16.88 7.61 -17.50
N SER A 245 17.15 6.56 -16.71
CA SER A 245 16.58 6.49 -15.37
C SER A 245 17.37 7.38 -14.40
N SER A 246 16.69 8.26 -13.68
CA SER A 246 17.30 9.11 -12.64
C SER A 246 17.67 8.34 -11.36
N TYR A 247 17.27 7.10 -11.25
CA TYR A 247 17.37 6.24 -10.07
C TYR A 247 17.89 4.84 -10.43
N PRO A 248 18.48 4.11 -9.49
CA PRO A 248 18.86 2.73 -9.70
C PRO A 248 17.71 1.77 -9.43
N PHE A 249 17.76 0.63 -10.12
CA PHE A 249 17.08 -0.60 -9.70
C PHE A 249 18.03 -1.42 -8.87
N VAL A 250 17.52 -2.15 -7.90
CA VAL A 250 18.30 -2.90 -6.94
C VAL A 250 17.89 -4.36 -6.94
N ILE A 251 18.87 -5.24 -7.06
CA ILE A 251 18.68 -6.69 -6.93
C ILE A 251 19.71 -7.20 -5.94
N THR A 252 19.25 -7.99 -4.96
CA THR A 252 20.15 -8.64 -3.99
C THR A 252 19.54 -9.91 -3.44
N ALA A 253 20.37 -10.93 -3.19
CA ALA A 253 19.95 -12.08 -2.44
C ALA A 253 19.92 -11.76 -0.93
N PHE A 254 18.92 -12.31 -0.22
CA PHE A 254 18.78 -12.15 1.23
C PHE A 254 18.37 -13.49 1.87
N GLN A 255 18.32 -13.54 3.19
CA GLN A 255 17.82 -14.67 3.96
C GLN A 255 16.68 -14.24 4.86
N GLY A 256 15.75 -15.16 5.15
CA GLY A 256 14.53 -14.90 5.88
C GLY A 256 13.34 -14.68 4.97
N GLY A 257 12.30 -14.09 5.49
CA GLY A 257 11.01 -13.87 4.84
C GLY A 257 10.77 -12.41 4.44
N TRP A 258 9.51 -12.06 4.29
CA TRP A 258 9.09 -10.70 3.91
C TRP A 258 9.51 -9.64 4.94
N ALA A 259 9.59 -10.00 6.22
CA ALA A 259 10.01 -9.06 7.27
C ALA A 259 11.45 -8.60 7.08
N GLU A 260 12.38 -9.51 6.75
CA GLU A 260 13.77 -9.20 6.47
C GLU A 260 13.94 -8.41 5.16
N ALA A 261 13.16 -8.73 4.13
CA ALA A 261 13.11 -7.94 2.88
C ALA A 261 12.63 -6.50 3.16
N THR A 262 11.62 -6.35 4.01
CA THR A 262 11.09 -5.07 4.45
C THR A 262 12.14 -4.21 5.16
N GLU A 263 12.98 -4.78 6.00
CA GLU A 263 14.09 -4.04 6.66
C GLU A 263 15.14 -3.58 5.64
N ILE A 264 15.41 -4.35 4.58
CA ILE A 264 16.28 -3.91 3.48
C ILE A 264 15.69 -2.65 2.81
N TYR A 265 14.40 -2.67 2.49
CA TYR A 265 13.72 -1.52 1.88
C TYR A 265 13.68 -0.32 2.82
N ARG A 266 13.29 -0.53 4.08
CA ARG A 266 13.25 0.49 5.13
C ARG A 266 14.58 1.23 5.26
N GLY A 267 15.70 0.51 5.16
CA GLY A 267 17.05 1.09 5.21
C GLY A 267 17.32 2.18 4.16
N TRP A 268 16.65 2.13 3.01
CA TRP A 268 16.67 3.18 1.99
C TRP A 268 15.51 4.16 2.14
N ALA A 269 14.31 3.66 2.30
CA ALA A 269 13.04 4.37 2.21
C ALA A 269 12.88 5.48 3.27
N THR A 270 13.28 5.20 4.50
CA THR A 270 13.18 6.17 5.61
C THR A 270 14.16 7.34 5.52
N ARG A 271 15.11 7.30 4.58
CA ARG A 271 16.02 8.42 4.28
C ARG A 271 15.52 9.32 3.15
N GLN A 272 14.35 9.00 2.55
CA GLN A 272 13.82 9.76 1.43
C GLN A 272 13.04 11.01 1.89
N ALA A 273 12.72 11.87 0.93
CA ALA A 273 12.09 13.17 1.18
C ALA A 273 10.73 13.06 1.91
N TRP A 274 9.99 11.99 1.70
CA TRP A 274 8.69 11.78 2.36
C TRP A 274 8.80 11.46 3.85
N CYS A 275 9.98 11.03 4.34
CA CYS A 275 10.26 10.84 5.76
C CYS A 275 11.02 12.01 6.41
N ARG A 276 11.24 13.15 5.71
CA ARG A 276 12.05 14.27 6.20
C ARG A 276 11.56 14.92 7.49
N LYS A 277 10.28 14.80 7.80
CA LYS A 277 9.69 15.31 9.05
C LYS A 277 10.10 14.50 10.29
N GLY A 278 10.75 13.36 10.08
CA GLY A 278 11.19 12.47 11.13
C GLY A 278 10.09 11.55 11.67
N ARG A 279 10.43 10.84 12.74
CA ARG A 279 9.53 9.88 13.39
C ARG A 279 8.38 10.59 14.09
N LEU A 280 7.21 9.94 14.11
CA LEU A 280 5.97 10.46 14.73
C LEU A 280 6.16 10.87 16.19
N SER A 281 6.99 10.15 16.96
CA SER A 281 7.31 10.47 18.36
C SER A 281 8.06 11.80 18.53
N GLN A 282 8.72 12.28 17.47
CA GLN A 282 9.55 13.51 17.46
C GLN A 282 8.88 14.68 16.73
N ARG A 283 7.75 14.44 16.03
CA ARG A 283 7.06 15.46 15.23
C ARG A 283 6.18 16.37 16.07
N SER A 284 6.31 17.66 15.88
CA SER A 284 5.48 18.70 16.50
C SER A 284 4.39 19.26 15.57
N ASP A 285 4.45 18.95 14.27
CA ASP A 285 3.49 19.43 13.27
C ASP A 285 2.21 18.60 13.19
N LEU A 286 2.17 17.45 13.87
CA LEU A 286 1.03 16.57 13.94
C LEU A 286 0.06 16.99 15.05
N SER A 287 -1.20 17.13 14.70
CA SER A 287 -2.25 17.45 15.67
C SER A 287 -2.34 16.42 16.79
N ASN A 288 -2.43 16.91 18.03
CA ASN A 288 -2.50 16.03 19.21
C ASN A 288 -3.79 15.19 19.21
N TRP A 289 -4.92 15.74 18.73
CA TRP A 289 -6.16 14.98 18.70
C TRP A 289 -6.02 13.76 17.77
N PHE A 290 -5.45 13.94 16.58
CA PHE A 290 -5.28 12.87 15.61
C PHE A 290 -4.33 11.78 16.10
N ARG A 291 -3.16 12.19 16.64
CA ARG A 291 -2.19 11.28 17.26
C ARG A 291 -2.81 10.46 18.40
N ASN A 292 -3.73 11.05 19.16
CA ASN A 292 -4.34 10.44 20.33
C ASN A 292 -5.71 9.79 20.07
N THR A 293 -6.19 9.78 18.84
CA THR A 293 -7.43 9.05 18.48
C THR A 293 -7.21 7.56 18.63
N SER A 294 -8.14 6.91 19.34
CA SER A 294 -8.07 5.48 19.62
C SER A 294 -9.31 4.71 19.16
N LEU A 295 -10.26 5.43 18.57
CA LEU A 295 -11.43 4.84 17.91
C LEU A 295 -11.95 5.80 16.83
N TRP A 296 -12.07 5.30 15.63
CA TRP A 296 -12.75 5.96 14.53
C TRP A 296 -14.15 5.37 14.33
N VAL A 297 -15.09 6.22 14.01
CA VAL A 297 -16.44 5.80 13.59
C VAL A 297 -16.65 6.32 12.17
N TRP A 298 -16.85 5.41 11.23
CA TRP A 298 -17.12 5.76 9.85
C TRP A 298 -18.60 5.59 9.55
N ASN A 299 -19.33 6.69 9.58
CA ASN A 299 -20.77 6.72 9.35
C ASN A 299 -21.13 7.55 8.13
N ARG A 300 -22.28 7.27 7.53
CA ARG A 300 -22.77 7.95 6.35
C ARG A 300 -24.26 8.34 6.51
N GLY A 301 -24.62 9.48 5.93
CA GLY A 301 -25.99 9.96 5.90
C GLY A 301 -26.24 11.23 6.74
N ASN A 302 -27.47 11.40 7.18
CA ASN A 302 -27.95 12.57 7.90
C ASN A 302 -27.40 12.66 9.33
N ALA A 303 -27.36 13.88 9.86
CA ALA A 303 -26.80 14.21 11.16
C ALA A 303 -27.44 13.45 12.33
N ASP A 304 -28.76 13.27 12.29
CA ASP A 304 -29.52 12.55 13.32
C ASP A 304 -29.20 11.05 13.36
N ARG A 305 -28.78 10.48 12.25
CA ARG A 305 -28.35 9.08 12.15
C ARG A 305 -26.89 8.91 12.48
N VAL A 306 -26.04 9.83 12.00
CA VAL A 306 -24.58 9.69 12.06
C VAL A 306 -24.02 10.00 13.45
N SER A 307 -24.57 11.01 14.14
CA SER A 307 -24.02 11.55 15.40
C SER A 307 -24.18 10.64 16.62
N PRO A 308 -25.26 9.86 16.81
CA PRO A 308 -25.47 9.12 18.05
C PRO A 308 -24.42 8.03 18.31
N GLY A 309 -23.98 7.30 17.26
CA GLY A 309 -22.98 6.23 17.37
C GLY A 309 -21.67 6.69 18.02
N PRO A 310 -20.93 7.66 17.42
CA PRO A 310 -19.69 8.15 18.00
C PRO A 310 -19.85 8.78 19.39
N ILE A 311 -20.97 9.45 19.67
CA ILE A 311 -21.26 10.01 20.99
C ILE A 311 -21.41 8.89 22.03
N GLU A 312 -22.15 7.84 21.72
CA GLU A 312 -22.36 6.72 22.64
C GLU A 312 -21.06 5.93 22.87
N LEU A 313 -20.30 5.66 21.81
CA LEU A 313 -19.00 5.01 21.92
C LEU A 313 -18.01 5.84 22.75
N LYS A 314 -17.99 7.16 22.58
CA LYS A 314 -17.20 8.05 23.44
C LYS A 314 -17.57 7.93 24.92
N LYS A 315 -18.87 7.91 25.23
CA LYS A 315 -19.36 7.74 26.62
C LYS A 315 -18.95 6.38 27.21
N LYS A 316 -19.12 5.30 26.45
CA LYS A 316 -18.83 3.93 26.92
C LYS A 316 -17.34 3.66 27.08
N THR A 317 -16.53 4.10 26.13
CA THR A 317 -15.11 3.80 26.13
C THR A 317 -14.26 4.77 26.93
N GLY A 318 -14.66 6.06 26.96
CA GLY A 318 -13.87 7.15 27.53
C GLY A 318 -12.66 7.55 26.69
N VAL A 319 -12.35 6.86 25.57
CA VAL A 319 -11.20 7.16 24.71
C VAL A 319 -11.47 8.35 23.78
N ASN A 320 -10.43 8.82 23.09
CA ASN A 320 -10.59 9.82 22.04
C ASN A 320 -11.23 9.18 20.80
N VAL A 321 -12.38 9.71 20.39
CA VAL A 321 -13.18 9.25 19.26
C VAL A 321 -13.20 10.31 18.18
N ALA A 322 -13.02 9.89 16.94
CA ALA A 322 -13.21 10.72 15.76
C ALA A 322 -14.27 10.11 14.84
N LEU A 323 -15.06 10.96 14.22
CA LEU A 323 -16.04 10.61 13.20
C LEU A 323 -15.45 10.90 11.82
N ASP A 324 -15.47 9.93 10.93
CA ASP A 324 -15.30 10.11 9.50
C ASP A 324 -16.68 10.07 8.85
N TRP A 325 -17.16 11.25 8.44
CA TRP A 325 -18.53 11.43 8.00
C TRP A 325 -18.65 11.44 6.49
N TYR A 326 -19.20 10.37 5.95
CA TYR A 326 -19.53 10.22 4.54
C TYR A 326 -20.97 10.65 4.24
N TRP A 327 -21.24 11.04 3.00
CA TRP A 327 -22.55 11.47 2.50
C TRP A 327 -23.21 12.57 3.36
N TRP A 328 -22.37 13.42 3.94
CA TRP A 328 -22.79 14.70 4.52
C TRP A 328 -23.29 15.67 3.43
N HIS A 329 -22.85 15.44 2.17
CA HIS A 329 -23.22 16.14 0.96
C HIS A 329 -24.40 15.45 0.27
N HIS A 330 -25.02 16.14 -0.70
CA HIS A 330 -26.20 15.66 -1.42
C HIS A 330 -25.89 14.73 -2.61
N ASN A 331 -24.62 14.50 -2.91
CA ASN A 331 -24.18 13.72 -4.06
C ASN A 331 -24.06 12.24 -3.68
N PRO A 332 -24.91 11.33 -4.20
CA PRO A 332 -24.70 9.92 -3.99
C PRO A 332 -23.50 9.43 -4.82
N TYR A 333 -22.63 8.61 -4.22
CA TYR A 333 -21.64 7.84 -4.96
C TYR A 333 -20.80 8.55 -5.99
N ASP A 334 -20.00 9.51 -5.68
CA ASP A 334 -19.14 10.19 -6.66
C ASP A 334 -19.90 10.81 -7.88
N VAL A 335 -21.20 10.96 -7.77
CA VAL A 335 -22.00 11.72 -8.71
C VAL A 335 -21.90 13.21 -8.37
N PHE A 336 -21.81 14.07 -9.38
CA PHE A 336 -21.64 15.53 -9.25
C PHE A 336 -20.39 15.99 -8.50
N VAL A 337 -19.39 15.11 -8.33
CA VAL A 337 -18.10 15.56 -7.79
C VAL A 337 -17.44 16.58 -8.71
N PRO A 338 -16.77 17.62 -8.20
CA PRO A 338 -16.49 17.94 -6.81
C PRO A 338 -17.47 18.95 -6.18
N GLU A 339 -18.74 18.98 -6.59
CA GLU A 339 -19.74 19.91 -6.09
C GLU A 339 -20.37 19.39 -4.78
N TYR A 340 -19.64 19.53 -3.67
CA TYR A 340 -20.04 19.03 -2.35
C TYR A 340 -20.92 19.98 -1.55
N LEU A 341 -20.79 21.30 -1.78
CA LEU A 341 -21.55 22.32 -1.06
C LEU A 341 -22.82 22.73 -1.80
N PRO A 342 -23.91 23.05 -1.09
CA PRO A 342 -24.07 23.01 0.37
C PRO A 342 -24.26 21.60 0.91
N PRO A 343 -24.11 21.37 2.26
CA PRO A 343 -24.44 20.10 2.89
C PRO A 343 -25.89 19.67 2.61
N ARG A 344 -26.17 18.37 2.54
CA ARG A 344 -27.50 17.84 2.16
C ARG A 344 -28.66 18.28 3.03
N GLU A 345 -28.42 18.52 4.31
CA GLU A 345 -29.41 19.01 5.28
C GLU A 345 -29.37 20.52 5.46
N GLY A 346 -28.61 21.22 4.63
CA GLY A 346 -28.36 22.66 4.74
C GLY A 346 -27.25 23.00 5.76
N ALA A 347 -26.59 24.13 5.52
CA ALA A 347 -25.42 24.56 6.29
C ALA A 347 -25.69 24.67 7.80
N LEU A 348 -26.85 25.20 8.19
CA LEU A 348 -27.20 25.39 9.61
C LEU A 348 -27.37 24.06 10.38
N THR A 349 -28.05 23.08 9.76
CA THR A 349 -28.26 21.76 10.38
C THR A 349 -26.94 21.04 10.54
N PHE A 350 -26.13 21.07 9.51
CA PHE A 350 -24.80 20.45 9.51
C PHE A 350 -23.88 21.08 10.57
N ALA A 351 -23.79 22.41 10.64
CA ALA A 351 -22.99 23.12 11.64
C ALA A 351 -23.41 22.77 13.06
N LYS A 352 -24.74 22.75 13.35
CA LYS A 352 -25.24 22.34 14.67
C LYS A 352 -24.88 20.89 15.03
N ALA A 353 -24.84 20.01 14.07
CA ALA A 353 -24.43 18.62 14.30
C ALA A 353 -22.94 18.54 14.65
N VAL A 354 -22.09 19.28 13.97
CA VAL A 354 -20.65 19.39 14.27
C VAL A 354 -20.44 19.97 15.67
N GLU A 355 -21.12 21.07 16.01
CA GLU A 355 -21.08 21.67 17.37
C GLU A 355 -21.48 20.66 18.45
N LYS A 356 -22.55 19.89 18.21
CA LYS A 356 -23.01 18.85 19.16
C LYS A 356 -21.96 17.76 19.35
N LEU A 357 -21.30 17.30 18.29
CA LEU A 357 -20.23 16.31 18.36
C LEU A 357 -19.03 16.86 19.12
N HIS A 358 -18.61 18.10 18.85
CA HIS A 358 -17.54 18.78 19.58
C HIS A 358 -17.86 18.93 21.07
N ALA A 359 -19.09 19.32 21.42
CA ALA A 359 -19.53 19.44 22.81
C ALA A 359 -19.45 18.11 23.57
N MET A 360 -19.50 16.98 22.87
CA MET A 360 -19.32 15.64 23.42
C MET A 360 -17.88 15.14 23.33
N GLY A 361 -16.92 15.96 22.85
CA GLY A 361 -15.51 15.64 22.74
C GLY A 361 -15.18 14.69 21.58
N THR A 362 -16.03 14.62 20.56
CA THR A 362 -15.81 13.85 19.34
C THR A 362 -15.28 14.78 18.25
N LYS A 363 -14.21 14.36 17.58
CA LYS A 363 -13.63 15.06 16.42
C LYS A 363 -14.36 14.70 15.14
N VAL A 364 -14.45 15.64 14.19
CA VAL A 364 -15.21 15.48 12.95
C VAL A 364 -14.35 15.70 11.72
N VAL A 365 -14.27 14.68 10.89
CA VAL A 365 -13.63 14.66 9.57
C VAL A 365 -14.72 14.37 8.54
N VAL A 366 -14.65 14.99 7.37
CA VAL A 366 -15.61 14.78 6.29
C VAL A 366 -14.92 14.31 5.02
N TYR A 367 -15.63 13.49 4.25
CA TYR A 367 -15.20 12.97 2.96
C TYR A 367 -15.30 14.01 1.84
N ILE A 368 -14.26 14.10 1.01
CA ILE A 368 -14.31 14.64 -0.36
C ILE A 368 -13.44 13.77 -1.27
N ASN A 369 -13.69 13.81 -2.58
CA ASN A 369 -12.77 13.20 -3.55
C ASN A 369 -11.76 14.26 -4.06
N GLY A 370 -10.48 13.92 -4.10
CA GLY A 370 -9.40 14.82 -4.50
C GLY A 370 -8.88 14.59 -5.92
N ARG A 371 -9.47 13.66 -6.69
CA ARG A 371 -8.90 13.24 -7.97
C ARG A 371 -9.82 13.39 -9.17
N ILE A 372 -11.11 13.26 -8.99
CA ILE A 372 -12.05 13.09 -10.11
C ILE A 372 -13.03 14.24 -10.24
N TRP A 373 -13.54 14.46 -11.46
CA TRP A 373 -14.65 15.35 -11.79
C TRP A 373 -15.70 14.60 -12.61
N ASP A 374 -16.96 14.74 -12.23
CA ASP A 374 -18.09 14.16 -12.96
C ASP A 374 -18.34 14.91 -14.27
N MET A 375 -18.14 14.21 -15.39
CA MET A 375 -18.31 14.77 -16.73
C MET A 375 -19.77 15.09 -17.08
N ASN A 376 -20.73 14.53 -16.31
CA ASN A 376 -22.16 14.79 -16.48
C ASN A 376 -22.66 15.95 -15.60
N SER A 377 -21.80 16.51 -14.76
CA SER A 377 -22.16 17.66 -13.92
C SER A 377 -22.21 18.95 -14.72
N GLY A 378 -23.12 19.88 -14.38
CA GLY A 378 -23.17 21.22 -15.00
C GLY A 378 -21.85 21.99 -14.85
N SER A 379 -21.17 21.80 -13.73
CA SER A 379 -19.87 22.46 -13.45
C SER A 379 -18.74 22.02 -14.37
N TRP A 380 -18.83 20.83 -14.98
CA TRP A 380 -17.86 20.36 -15.97
C TRP A 380 -17.77 21.30 -17.16
N ASP A 381 -18.92 21.71 -17.71
CA ASP A 381 -18.98 22.64 -18.84
C ASP A 381 -18.80 24.10 -18.40
N GLU A 382 -19.48 24.52 -17.33
CA GLU A 382 -19.46 25.91 -16.83
C GLU A 382 -18.06 26.36 -16.44
N GLN A 383 -17.29 25.49 -15.76
CA GLN A 383 -15.92 25.78 -15.32
C GLN A 383 -14.86 25.30 -16.33
N ARG A 384 -15.29 24.73 -17.47
CA ARG A 384 -14.38 24.18 -18.49
C ARG A 384 -13.41 23.15 -17.92
N ALA A 385 -13.91 22.26 -17.06
CA ALA A 385 -13.10 21.28 -16.32
C ALA A 385 -12.30 20.33 -17.25
N SER A 386 -12.79 20.09 -18.47
CA SER A 386 -12.07 19.31 -19.51
C SER A 386 -10.66 19.82 -19.79
N LYS A 387 -10.40 21.13 -19.57
CA LYS A 387 -9.06 21.73 -19.71
C LYS A 387 -8.08 21.34 -18.61
N ALA A 388 -8.58 20.80 -17.51
CA ALA A 388 -7.76 20.34 -16.39
C ALA A 388 -7.77 18.81 -16.23
N ALA A 389 -8.54 18.09 -17.06
CA ALA A 389 -8.56 16.64 -17.04
C ALA A 389 -7.25 16.03 -17.57
N ALA A 390 -6.78 14.94 -16.99
CA ALA A 390 -5.69 14.16 -17.57
C ALA A 390 -6.12 13.59 -18.92
N LEU A 391 -5.25 13.70 -19.94
CA LEU A 391 -5.55 13.27 -21.31
C LEU A 391 -4.74 12.04 -21.71
N ASP A 392 -5.39 11.13 -22.40
CA ASP A 392 -4.77 9.96 -23.02
C ASP A 392 -3.87 10.34 -24.23
N GLU A 393 -3.30 9.34 -24.88
CA GLU A 393 -2.44 9.52 -26.06
C GLU A 393 -3.18 10.10 -27.28
N ASN A 394 -4.51 10.07 -27.31
CA ASN A 394 -5.37 10.64 -28.34
C ASN A 394 -5.87 12.04 -27.97
N LEU A 395 -5.36 12.62 -26.87
CA LEU A 395 -5.75 13.90 -26.30
C LEU A 395 -7.23 13.94 -25.89
N LYS A 396 -7.77 12.82 -25.42
CA LYS A 396 -9.09 12.72 -24.82
C LYS A 396 -8.98 12.55 -23.31
N PRO A 397 -9.90 13.12 -22.53
CA PRO A 397 -9.96 12.82 -21.10
C PRO A 397 -10.03 11.31 -20.86
N TYR A 398 -9.31 10.83 -19.85
CA TYR A 398 -9.56 9.49 -19.32
C TYR A 398 -10.98 9.42 -18.79
N GLU A 399 -11.65 8.30 -19.00
CA GLU A 399 -13.02 8.04 -18.56
C GLU A 399 -13.04 6.86 -17.61
N GLU A 400 -13.60 7.06 -16.42
CA GLU A 400 -13.76 6.02 -15.41
C GLU A 400 -15.23 5.88 -15.01
N LYS A 401 -15.63 4.66 -14.61
CA LYS A 401 -16.99 4.33 -14.20
C LYS A 401 -16.96 3.42 -13.00
N TYR A 402 -17.17 3.99 -11.82
CA TYR A 402 -17.17 3.20 -10.57
C TYR A 402 -18.57 2.80 -10.15
N ASN A 403 -19.55 3.64 -10.45
CA ASN A 403 -20.89 3.44 -9.96
C ASN A 403 -21.61 2.38 -10.78
N ILE A 404 -21.65 1.14 -10.27
CA ILE A 404 -22.34 0.01 -10.92
C ILE A 404 -23.86 0.20 -11.00
N PHE A 405 -24.43 1.13 -10.23
CA PHE A 405 -25.88 1.42 -10.18
C PHE A 405 -26.29 2.61 -11.06
N MET A 406 -25.30 3.42 -11.46
CA MET A 406 -25.44 4.55 -12.39
C MET A 406 -24.37 4.44 -13.47
N PRO A 407 -24.46 3.45 -14.36
CA PRO A 407 -23.41 3.17 -15.36
C PRO A 407 -23.26 4.30 -16.40
N GLU A 408 -24.22 5.21 -16.47
CA GLU A 408 -24.14 6.45 -17.26
C GLU A 408 -23.24 7.52 -16.63
N ASN A 409 -22.94 7.41 -15.33
CA ASN A 409 -22.01 8.35 -14.66
C ASN A 409 -20.59 8.13 -15.13
N VAL A 410 -20.01 9.12 -15.78
CA VAL A 410 -18.65 9.12 -16.30
C VAL A 410 -17.84 10.17 -15.58
N ILE A 411 -16.74 9.78 -15.01
CA ILE A 411 -15.84 10.64 -14.27
C ILE A 411 -14.46 10.70 -14.92
N ALA A 412 -13.82 11.85 -14.84
CA ALA A 412 -12.46 12.04 -15.37
C ALA A 412 -11.47 12.32 -14.25
N PRO A 413 -10.29 11.65 -14.23
CA PRO A 413 -9.19 12.02 -13.36
C PRO A 413 -8.63 13.38 -13.78
N MET A 414 -8.42 14.24 -12.78
CA MET A 414 -7.93 15.60 -12.99
C MET A 414 -6.41 15.66 -12.89
N CYS A 415 -5.79 16.46 -13.76
CA CYS A 415 -4.34 16.64 -13.69
C CYS A 415 -3.96 17.58 -12.54
N PRO A 416 -3.17 17.10 -11.56
CA PRO A 416 -2.87 17.87 -10.35
C PRO A 416 -1.95 19.06 -10.56
N THR A 417 -1.35 19.21 -11.75
CA THR A 417 -0.50 20.36 -12.10
C THR A 417 -1.30 21.57 -12.55
N THR A 418 -2.58 21.38 -12.88
CA THR A 418 -3.44 22.47 -13.38
C THR A 418 -3.92 23.39 -12.25
N GLN A 419 -3.88 24.70 -12.49
CA GLN A 419 -4.30 25.69 -11.49
C GLN A 419 -5.78 25.54 -11.15
N LEU A 420 -6.63 25.27 -12.15
CA LEU A 420 -8.08 25.09 -11.95
C LEU A 420 -8.37 24.01 -10.89
N TRP A 421 -7.72 22.85 -11.00
CA TRP A 421 -7.94 21.75 -10.05
C TRP A 421 -7.38 22.05 -8.66
N ARG A 422 -6.19 22.63 -8.61
CA ARG A 422 -5.58 23.08 -7.34
C ARG A 422 -6.47 24.05 -6.59
N ASP A 423 -6.97 25.07 -7.28
CA ASP A 423 -7.85 26.07 -6.69
C ASP A 423 -9.16 25.44 -6.24
N LYS A 424 -9.76 24.57 -7.06
CA LYS A 424 -11.04 23.93 -6.73
C LYS A 424 -10.97 23.17 -5.40
N ILE A 425 -9.98 22.29 -5.25
CA ILE A 425 -9.83 21.47 -4.03
C ILE A 425 -9.40 22.34 -2.84
N SER A 426 -8.46 23.26 -3.03
CA SER A 426 -7.99 24.13 -1.94
C SER A 426 -9.09 25.03 -1.40
N HIS A 427 -9.92 25.62 -2.27
CA HIS A 427 -11.08 26.43 -1.86
C HIS A 427 -12.14 25.60 -1.14
N LEU A 428 -12.42 24.38 -1.63
CA LEU A 428 -13.37 23.47 -0.98
C LEU A 428 -12.91 23.13 0.44
N VAL A 429 -11.66 22.75 0.60
CA VAL A 429 -11.07 22.42 1.92
C VAL A 429 -11.14 23.65 2.85
N SER A 430 -10.75 24.84 2.36
CA SER A 430 -10.81 26.08 3.16
C SER A 430 -12.23 26.41 3.60
N ALA A 431 -13.22 26.34 2.69
CA ALA A 431 -14.62 26.61 3.00
C ALA A 431 -15.18 25.65 4.06
N LEU A 432 -14.84 24.36 3.97
CA LEU A 432 -15.25 23.37 4.97
C LEU A 432 -14.70 23.68 6.36
N MET A 433 -13.47 24.17 6.46
CA MET A 433 -12.85 24.55 7.72
C MET A 433 -13.40 25.87 8.28
N GLU A 434 -13.59 26.86 7.44
CA GLU A 434 -14.04 28.21 7.84
C GLU A 434 -15.52 28.22 8.23
N ASP A 435 -16.39 27.57 7.42
CA ASP A 435 -17.83 27.63 7.60
C ASP A 435 -18.35 26.64 8.65
N PHE A 436 -17.68 25.49 8.84
CA PHE A 436 -18.19 24.40 9.69
C PHE A 436 -17.27 24.01 10.84
N HIS A 437 -16.09 24.64 10.95
CA HIS A 437 -15.12 24.40 12.03
C HIS A 437 -14.72 22.93 12.20
N LEU A 438 -14.55 22.20 11.09
CA LEU A 438 -14.18 20.80 11.10
C LEU A 438 -12.78 20.59 11.67
N ASP A 439 -12.48 19.35 12.11
CA ASP A 439 -11.16 18.97 12.59
C ASP A 439 -10.26 18.45 11.47
N GLY A 440 -10.85 18.01 10.35
CA GLY A 440 -10.10 17.54 9.20
C GLY A 440 -10.96 17.27 7.98
N VAL A 441 -10.29 16.99 6.87
CA VAL A 441 -10.90 16.53 5.63
C VAL A 441 -10.20 15.27 5.15
N TYR A 442 -10.98 14.23 4.88
CA TYR A 442 -10.53 13.04 4.18
C TYR A 442 -10.66 13.25 2.67
N ILE A 443 -9.52 13.28 1.99
CA ILE A 443 -9.40 13.53 0.56
C ILE A 443 -9.13 12.21 -0.14
N ASP A 444 -10.18 11.63 -0.68
CA ASP A 444 -10.23 10.32 -1.27
C ASP A 444 -9.39 10.19 -2.54
N GLN A 445 -8.95 8.98 -2.85
CA GLN A 445 -8.26 8.52 -4.04
C GLN A 445 -6.83 9.06 -4.28
N VAL A 446 -6.39 10.15 -3.70
CA VAL A 446 -5.06 10.74 -4.00
C VAL A 446 -3.92 9.79 -3.67
N ALA A 447 -3.96 9.13 -2.51
CA ALA A 447 -2.88 8.24 -2.06
C ALA A 447 -3.11 6.75 -2.39
N ILE A 448 -3.97 6.43 -3.35
CA ILE A 448 -4.21 5.07 -3.86
C ILE A 448 -4.24 5.04 -5.40
N ALA A 449 -4.67 6.11 -6.03
CA ALA A 449 -4.92 6.10 -7.46
C ALA A 449 -3.62 6.00 -8.27
N THR A 450 -3.71 5.21 -9.31
CA THR A 450 -2.66 5.10 -10.32
C THR A 450 -2.32 6.47 -10.91
N ALA A 451 -1.02 6.78 -10.96
CA ALA A 451 -0.55 7.97 -11.67
C ALA A 451 -0.87 7.85 -13.16
N GLU A 452 -1.68 8.76 -13.70
CA GLU A 452 -2.04 8.76 -15.11
C GLU A 452 -0.87 9.16 -16.00
N LEU A 453 -0.88 8.71 -17.25
CA LEU A 453 0.06 9.15 -18.29
C LEU A 453 -0.57 10.33 -19.04
N CYS A 454 -0.45 11.54 -18.52
CA CYS A 454 -1.11 12.69 -19.13
C CYS A 454 -0.33 13.22 -20.34
N HIS A 455 -1.01 13.24 -21.49
CA HIS A 455 -0.43 13.69 -22.77
C HIS A 455 -0.79 15.13 -23.14
N ASN A 456 -1.40 15.92 -22.23
CA ASN A 456 -1.73 17.31 -22.50
C ASN A 456 -0.48 18.22 -22.41
N PRO A 457 -0.03 18.84 -23.51
CA PRO A 457 1.16 19.71 -23.51
C PRO A 457 0.94 21.06 -22.81
N GLU A 458 -0.33 21.44 -22.54
CA GLU A 458 -0.69 22.72 -21.90
C GLU A 458 -0.69 22.63 -20.36
N HIS A 459 -0.50 21.44 -19.77
CA HIS A 459 -0.58 21.27 -18.31
C HIS A 459 0.71 21.64 -17.55
N GLY A 460 1.75 22.14 -18.27
CA GLY A 460 2.96 22.65 -17.63
C GLY A 460 3.91 21.55 -17.10
N HIS A 461 3.71 20.32 -17.50
CA HIS A 461 4.61 19.19 -17.22
C HIS A 461 5.01 18.47 -18.54
N PRO A 462 6.12 17.70 -18.57
CA PRO A 462 6.43 16.82 -19.69
C PRO A 462 5.31 15.80 -19.90
N VAL A 463 4.93 15.55 -21.16
CA VAL A 463 3.82 14.64 -21.46
C VAL A 463 4.18 13.17 -21.16
N GLY A 464 3.20 12.39 -20.80
CA GLY A 464 3.31 10.95 -20.54
C GLY A 464 3.72 10.64 -19.10
N GLY A 465 4.85 9.95 -18.92
CA GLY A 465 5.33 9.47 -17.63
C GLY A 465 6.08 10.51 -16.78
N GLY A 466 7.11 10.05 -16.08
CA GLY A 466 7.84 10.87 -15.12
C GLY A 466 7.15 10.96 -13.77
N HIS A 467 7.40 12.05 -13.04
CA HIS A 467 6.98 12.23 -11.63
C HIS A 467 5.96 13.35 -11.41
N TYR A 468 5.41 13.93 -12.47
CA TYR A 468 4.51 15.08 -12.41
C TYR A 468 3.29 14.86 -11.52
N TRP A 469 2.76 13.62 -11.48
CA TRP A 469 1.59 13.26 -10.69
C TRP A 469 1.83 13.43 -9.20
N VAL A 470 2.89 12.83 -8.70
CA VAL A 470 3.30 12.94 -7.29
C VAL A 470 3.59 14.39 -6.92
N HIS A 471 4.37 15.10 -7.72
CA HIS A 471 4.69 16.50 -7.48
C HIS A 471 3.45 17.39 -7.46
N GLY A 472 2.58 17.23 -8.46
CA GLY A 472 1.35 18.01 -8.56
C GLY A 472 0.44 17.81 -7.35
N TYR A 473 0.21 16.56 -6.92
CA TYR A 473 -0.61 16.29 -5.74
C TYR A 473 0.06 16.73 -4.44
N ASN A 474 1.36 16.56 -4.29
CA ASN A 474 2.07 17.07 -3.12
C ASN A 474 1.91 18.60 -2.97
N ASP A 475 2.00 19.34 -4.08
CA ASP A 475 1.80 20.80 -4.10
C ASP A 475 0.34 21.17 -3.79
N LEU A 476 -0.62 20.46 -4.38
CA LEU A 476 -2.05 20.65 -4.13
C LEU A 476 -2.38 20.46 -2.64
N ILE A 477 -1.96 19.32 -2.07
CA ILE A 477 -2.27 18.97 -0.67
C ILE A 477 -1.58 19.92 0.31
N ARG A 478 -0.34 20.36 0.04
CA ARG A 478 0.31 21.39 0.87
C ARG A 478 -0.45 22.69 0.84
N THR A 479 -0.91 23.14 -0.33
CA THR A 479 -1.71 24.37 -0.48
C THR A 479 -3.04 24.26 0.27
N ALA A 480 -3.74 23.13 0.12
CA ALA A 480 -4.99 22.87 0.83
C ALA A 480 -4.79 22.81 2.36
N ARG A 481 -3.69 22.17 2.83
CA ARG A 481 -3.33 22.11 4.25
C ARG A 481 -3.05 23.52 4.82
N ASP A 482 -2.30 24.34 4.09
CA ASP A 482 -1.98 25.70 4.52
C ASP A 482 -3.27 26.53 4.64
N GLY A 483 -4.22 26.37 3.72
CA GLY A 483 -5.55 26.96 3.79
C GLY A 483 -6.33 26.48 5.02
N ALA A 484 -6.43 25.15 5.20
CA ALA A 484 -7.13 24.56 6.34
C ALA A 484 -6.58 25.02 7.69
N ARG A 485 -5.25 25.07 7.83
CA ARG A 485 -4.57 25.44 9.09
C ARG A 485 -4.62 26.93 9.42
N LYS A 486 -4.97 27.79 8.47
CA LYS A 486 -5.30 29.19 8.76
C LYS A 486 -6.62 29.31 9.54
N ALA A 487 -7.61 28.47 9.20
CA ALA A 487 -8.90 28.46 9.90
C ALA A 487 -8.85 27.63 11.20
N ASN A 488 -8.18 26.47 11.15
CA ASN A 488 -7.99 25.58 12.31
C ASN A 488 -6.53 25.09 12.34
N PRO A 489 -5.67 25.61 13.23
CA PRO A 489 -4.25 25.22 13.31
C PRO A 489 -4.03 23.71 13.54
N ASP A 490 -5.00 23.02 14.14
CA ASP A 490 -5.00 21.59 14.41
C ASP A 490 -5.67 20.75 13.29
N ALA A 491 -6.00 21.37 12.14
CA ALA A 491 -6.61 20.67 11.02
C ALA A 491 -5.72 19.56 10.46
N CYS A 492 -6.34 18.40 10.16
CA CYS A 492 -5.69 17.26 9.53
C CYS A 492 -6.24 17.03 8.12
N LEU A 493 -5.36 16.74 7.19
CA LEU A 493 -5.72 16.22 5.86
C LEU A 493 -5.34 14.73 5.80
N LEU A 494 -6.33 13.91 5.46
CA LEU A 494 -6.24 12.46 5.42
C LEU A 494 -6.51 11.97 4.01
N SER A 495 -6.08 10.75 3.66
CA SER A 495 -6.37 10.17 2.35
C SER A 495 -6.61 8.67 2.42
N GLU A 496 -7.14 8.12 1.33
CA GLU A 496 -7.32 6.70 1.13
C GLU A 496 -5.97 6.01 0.85
N SER A 497 -5.74 4.86 1.50
CA SER A 497 -4.52 4.08 1.39
C SER A 497 -3.24 4.85 1.75
N CYS A 498 -2.08 4.39 1.34
CA CYS A 498 -0.82 4.75 2.00
C CYS A 498 0.39 4.82 1.06
N ILE A 499 0.27 5.38 -0.14
CA ILE A 499 1.44 5.56 -1.02
C ILE A 499 2.52 6.39 -0.30
N GLU A 500 3.73 5.84 -0.20
CA GLU A 500 4.88 6.42 0.54
C GLU A 500 5.20 7.86 0.16
N GLN A 501 5.04 8.25 -1.11
CA GLN A 501 5.33 9.58 -1.63
C GLN A 501 4.49 10.70 -0.99
N PHE A 502 3.41 10.34 -0.30
CA PHE A 502 2.49 11.29 0.32
C PHE A 502 2.60 11.39 1.85
N ILE A 503 3.53 10.65 2.50
CA ILE A 503 3.76 10.68 3.96
C ILE A 503 4.09 12.09 4.48
N ASP A 504 4.77 12.91 3.67
CA ASP A 504 5.08 14.30 4.02
C ASP A 504 3.89 15.26 3.84
N SER A 505 2.93 14.90 2.99
CA SER A 505 1.84 15.78 2.59
C SER A 505 0.55 15.55 3.36
N PHE A 506 0.17 14.29 3.61
CA PHE A 506 -0.97 13.95 4.45
C PHE A 506 -0.56 13.75 5.91
N ASP A 507 -1.53 13.89 6.81
CA ASP A 507 -1.35 13.66 8.24
C ASP A 507 -1.59 12.18 8.58
N GLY A 508 -2.41 11.46 7.79
CA GLY A 508 -2.66 10.05 7.95
C GLY A 508 -3.43 9.40 6.81
N PHE A 509 -3.55 8.08 6.86
CA PHE A 509 -4.04 7.24 5.78
C PHE A 509 -5.10 6.27 6.27
N LEU A 510 -6.26 6.26 5.61
CA LEU A 510 -7.32 5.27 5.81
C LEU A 510 -6.95 3.97 5.11
N THR A 511 -6.67 2.93 5.89
CA THR A 511 -6.22 1.64 5.36
C THR A 511 -7.37 0.63 5.23
N LEU A 512 -8.13 0.73 4.16
CA LEU A 512 -9.26 -0.17 3.87
C LEU A 512 -8.84 -1.64 3.70
N ASP A 513 -7.60 -1.84 3.42
CA ASP A 513 -6.94 -3.08 3.01
C ASP A 513 -6.52 -4.00 4.16
N SER A 514 -6.68 -3.57 5.42
CA SER A 514 -6.73 -4.55 6.51
C SER A 514 -7.93 -5.52 6.38
N SER A 515 -8.90 -5.16 5.53
CA SER A 515 -10.02 -6.01 5.06
C SER A 515 -9.84 -6.37 3.57
N TRP A 516 -8.66 -6.85 3.19
CA TRP A 516 -8.30 -7.16 1.81
C TRP A 516 -9.31 -8.06 1.09
N GLU A 517 -9.90 -8.98 1.82
CA GLU A 517 -10.92 -9.87 1.30
C GLU A 517 -12.10 -9.10 0.70
N ARG A 518 -12.50 -8.00 1.32
CA ARG A 518 -13.56 -7.12 0.82
C ARG A 518 -13.06 -6.14 -0.24
N THR A 519 -11.90 -5.55 -0.04
CA THR A 519 -11.30 -4.58 -0.94
C THR A 519 -11.02 -5.21 -2.30
N GLY A 520 -10.45 -6.40 -2.32
CA GLY A 520 -10.23 -7.14 -3.56
C GLY A 520 -11.53 -7.45 -4.32
N ALA A 521 -12.62 -7.74 -3.62
CA ALA A 521 -13.93 -7.94 -4.23
C ALA A 521 -14.50 -6.64 -4.82
N ASN A 522 -14.15 -5.47 -4.27
CA ASN A 522 -14.64 -4.17 -4.74
C ASN A 522 -13.93 -3.66 -5.99
N LEU A 523 -12.61 -3.78 -6.01
CA LEU A 523 -11.78 -3.17 -7.05
C LEU A 523 -11.82 -3.93 -8.39
N ASP A 524 -12.77 -4.83 -8.61
CA ASP A 524 -12.77 -5.76 -9.76
C ASP A 524 -11.45 -6.56 -9.86
N LEU A 525 -10.66 -6.50 -8.79
CA LEU A 525 -9.59 -7.43 -8.49
C LEU A 525 -10.26 -8.75 -8.19
N SER A 526 -11.00 -9.29 -9.18
CA SER A 526 -11.50 -10.62 -8.96
C SER A 526 -10.27 -11.49 -8.77
N TRP A 527 -10.11 -12.00 -7.58
CA TRP A 527 -9.08 -12.98 -7.25
C TRP A 527 -9.02 -14.08 -8.30
N ASP A 528 -10.17 -14.41 -8.91
CA ASP A 528 -10.30 -15.32 -10.06
C ASP A 528 -9.56 -14.82 -11.30
N LYS A 529 -9.62 -13.51 -11.60
CA LYS A 529 -8.89 -12.94 -12.74
C LYS A 529 -7.40 -12.86 -12.48
N MET A 530 -6.98 -12.73 -11.23
CA MET A 530 -5.57 -12.78 -10.82
C MET A 530 -5.04 -14.21 -10.68
N GLY A 531 -5.88 -15.23 -10.79
CA GLY A 531 -5.54 -16.60 -10.45
C GLY A 531 -5.39 -16.85 -8.95
N LEU A 532 -5.71 -15.85 -8.11
CA LEU A 532 -5.58 -15.92 -6.67
C LEU A 532 -6.88 -16.47 -6.06
N GLN A 533 -6.98 -17.78 -5.92
CA GLN A 533 -8.13 -18.44 -5.32
C GLN A 533 -7.84 -18.92 -3.91
N GLY A 534 -8.80 -18.71 -3.02
CA GLY A 534 -8.81 -19.31 -1.69
C GLY A 534 -7.64 -18.86 -0.82
N GLN A 535 -6.77 -19.79 -0.48
CA GLN A 535 -5.65 -19.60 0.46
C GLN A 535 -4.29 -19.46 -0.23
N THR A 536 -4.27 -19.13 -1.50
CA THR A 536 -3.03 -18.91 -2.25
C THR A 536 -2.39 -17.54 -1.98
N TRP A 537 -3.01 -16.73 -1.14
CA TRP A 537 -2.55 -15.41 -0.76
C TRP A 537 -3.04 -15.01 0.63
N GLU A 538 -2.34 -14.08 1.25
CA GLU A 538 -2.77 -13.43 2.49
C GLU A 538 -2.31 -11.98 2.57
N PRO A 539 -3.09 -11.10 3.23
CA PRO A 539 -2.68 -9.73 3.48
C PRO A 539 -1.65 -9.67 4.62
N ILE A 540 -0.62 -8.84 4.43
CA ILE A 540 0.44 -8.61 5.40
C ILE A 540 0.72 -7.11 5.55
N PRO A 541 1.20 -6.62 6.71
CA PRO A 541 1.36 -5.19 6.97
C PRO A 541 2.72 -4.64 6.51
N VAL A 542 3.09 -4.82 5.24
CA VAL A 542 4.41 -4.42 4.71
C VAL A 542 4.62 -2.91 4.82
N PHE A 543 3.59 -2.10 4.49
CA PHE A 543 3.70 -0.64 4.60
C PHE A 543 3.94 -0.23 6.06
N ASN A 544 3.17 -0.76 7.01
CA ASN A 544 3.37 -0.46 8.43
C ASN A 544 4.70 -1.00 8.97
N ALA A 545 5.19 -2.14 8.49
CA ALA A 545 6.51 -2.64 8.85
C ALA A 545 7.63 -1.66 8.43
N VAL A 546 7.46 -0.96 7.28
CA VAL A 546 8.41 0.07 6.84
C VAL A 546 8.19 1.41 7.53
N TYR A 547 6.94 1.88 7.67
CA TYR A 547 6.65 3.29 7.92
C TYR A 547 5.82 3.60 9.17
N HIS A 548 5.46 2.60 10.00
CA HIS A 548 4.57 2.82 11.13
C HIS A 548 5.02 3.96 12.07
N ASP A 549 6.32 4.09 12.33
CA ASP A 549 6.89 5.18 13.14
C ASP A 549 7.07 6.50 12.37
N TYR A 550 6.63 6.59 11.09
CA TYR A 550 6.64 7.80 10.24
C TYR A 550 5.26 8.25 9.77
N ALA A 551 4.29 7.33 9.68
CA ALA A 551 2.96 7.60 9.14
C ALA A 551 1.87 6.97 10.02
N ILE A 552 0.84 7.74 10.36
CA ILE A 552 -0.33 7.20 11.05
C ILE A 552 -1.26 6.56 10.03
N THR A 553 -1.58 5.29 10.25
CA THR A 553 -2.63 4.59 9.53
C THR A 553 -3.84 4.43 10.44
N PHE A 554 -5.04 4.55 9.89
CA PHE A 554 -6.28 4.41 10.63
C PHE A 554 -7.34 3.68 9.80
N GLY A 555 -8.24 3.02 10.47
CA GLY A 555 -9.45 2.47 9.89
C GLY A 555 -9.29 1.20 9.09
N SER A 556 -10.43 0.60 8.87
CA SER A 556 -10.72 -0.51 7.96
C SER A 556 -12.24 -0.59 7.81
N TYR A 557 -12.73 -1.40 6.86
CA TYR A 557 -14.19 -1.64 6.73
C TYR A 557 -14.78 -2.56 7.81
N THR A 558 -14.25 -2.54 9.01
CA THR A 558 -14.73 -3.39 10.12
C THR A 558 -16.17 -3.03 10.50
N SER A 559 -17.10 -3.94 10.25
CA SER A 559 -18.53 -3.72 10.47
C SER A 559 -19.14 -4.89 11.25
N MET A 560 -20.08 -4.57 12.14
CA MET A 560 -20.86 -5.58 12.87
C MET A 560 -22.03 -6.12 12.06
N THR A 561 -22.35 -5.52 10.93
CA THR A 561 -23.47 -5.92 10.06
C THR A 561 -23.00 -6.41 8.70
N GLY A 562 -23.75 -7.34 8.12
CA GLY A 562 -23.42 -7.92 6.81
C GLY A 562 -23.50 -6.93 5.65
N VAL A 563 -24.34 -5.95 5.75
CA VAL A 563 -24.50 -4.88 4.78
C VAL A 563 -24.70 -3.57 5.51
N PRO A 564 -24.05 -2.49 5.10
CA PRO A 564 -24.30 -1.19 5.69
C PRO A 564 -25.79 -0.83 5.59
N PRO A 565 -26.35 -0.19 6.61
CA PRO A 565 -27.68 0.39 6.49
C PRO A 565 -27.75 1.36 5.32
N TYR A 566 -28.75 1.20 4.47
CA TYR A 566 -28.93 2.05 3.31
C TYR A 566 -29.32 3.46 3.70
N ASP A 567 -28.74 4.40 2.98
CA ASP A 567 -29.18 5.79 2.94
C ASP A 567 -30.26 5.97 1.85
N ASP A 568 -31.09 7.01 1.99
CA ASP A 568 -32.17 7.30 1.03
C ASP A 568 -31.65 7.70 -0.35
N LEU A 569 -30.41 8.18 -0.43
CA LEU A 569 -29.73 8.47 -1.70
C LEU A 569 -29.34 7.22 -2.49
N TRP A 570 -29.40 6.06 -1.86
CA TRP A 570 -29.01 4.82 -2.49
C TRP A 570 -30.09 4.28 -3.41
N PRO A 571 -29.79 3.97 -4.68
CA PRO A 571 -30.79 3.39 -5.60
C PRO A 571 -31.34 2.07 -5.04
N GLU A 572 -32.66 1.91 -5.07
CA GLU A 572 -33.31 0.69 -4.55
C GLU A 572 -32.83 -0.58 -5.26
N SER A 573 -32.54 -0.47 -6.56
CA SER A 573 -31.98 -1.56 -7.38
C SER A 573 -30.60 -2.04 -6.92
N GLY A 574 -29.84 -1.18 -6.24
CA GLY A 574 -28.51 -1.48 -5.73
C GLY A 574 -28.47 -2.06 -4.31
N ARG A 575 -29.64 -2.21 -3.67
CA ARG A 575 -29.71 -2.71 -2.29
C ARG A 575 -29.59 -4.23 -2.26
N PRO A 576 -28.52 -4.83 -1.71
CA PRO A 576 -28.45 -6.27 -1.53
C PRO A 576 -29.59 -6.76 -0.65
N ARG A 577 -30.24 -7.86 -1.05
CA ARG A 577 -31.39 -8.42 -0.34
C ARG A 577 -31.03 -9.58 0.58
N GLU A 578 -29.77 -9.95 0.64
CA GLU A 578 -29.28 -11.15 1.34
C GLU A 578 -29.38 -11.08 2.86
N PHE A 579 -29.37 -9.85 3.40
CA PHE A 579 -29.52 -9.58 4.83
C PHE A 579 -30.63 -8.56 5.09
N GLY A 580 -31.37 -8.77 6.16
CA GLY A 580 -32.24 -7.73 6.67
C GLY A 580 -31.46 -6.49 7.09
N LYS A 581 -32.09 -5.33 7.08
CA LYS A 581 -31.50 -4.09 7.61
C LYS A 581 -31.05 -4.30 9.04
N PHE A 582 -29.76 -4.02 9.33
CA PHE A 582 -29.12 -4.27 10.64
C PHE A 582 -28.99 -5.75 11.06
N ALA A 583 -29.01 -6.70 10.13
CA ALA A 583 -28.68 -8.08 10.46
C ALA A 583 -27.21 -8.18 10.87
N THR A 584 -26.95 -8.83 12.00
CA THR A 584 -25.59 -9.02 12.51
C THR A 584 -24.85 -10.08 11.72
N TYR A 585 -23.52 -10.06 11.79
CA TYR A 585 -22.70 -11.17 11.29
C TYR A 585 -22.81 -12.42 12.17
N ASN A 586 -23.17 -12.27 13.43
CA ASN A 586 -22.96 -13.27 14.48
C ASN A 586 -23.57 -14.66 14.21
N ASP A 587 -24.67 -14.75 13.48
CA ASP A 587 -25.31 -16.05 13.19
C ASP A 587 -24.56 -16.83 12.11
N LYS A 588 -24.02 -16.14 11.10
CA LYS A 588 -23.43 -16.77 9.93
C LYS A 588 -21.92 -16.62 9.86
N TYR A 589 -21.37 -15.53 10.42
CA TYR A 589 -19.96 -15.15 10.41
C TYR A 589 -19.51 -14.72 11.81
N PRO A 590 -19.51 -15.66 12.78
CA PRO A 590 -19.43 -15.32 14.20
C PRO A 590 -18.13 -14.64 14.64
N ASP A 591 -17.03 -14.88 13.94
CA ASP A 591 -15.71 -14.37 14.32
C ASP A 591 -15.19 -13.29 13.39
N GLN A 592 -15.90 -12.96 12.29
CA GLN A 592 -15.40 -12.02 11.28
C GLN A 592 -15.10 -10.63 11.84
N PHE A 593 -16.06 -10.04 12.58
CA PHE A 593 -15.87 -8.69 13.13
C PHE A 593 -14.65 -8.65 14.07
N ALA A 594 -14.55 -9.63 14.96
CA ALA A 594 -13.47 -9.69 15.93
C ALA A 594 -12.11 -9.98 15.25
N PHE A 595 -12.08 -10.82 14.22
CA PHE A 595 -10.90 -11.11 13.43
C PHE A 595 -10.37 -9.85 12.69
N GLU A 596 -11.25 -9.14 11.99
CA GLU A 596 -10.88 -7.91 11.29
C GLU A 596 -10.38 -6.82 12.26
N LEU A 597 -11.04 -6.69 13.41
CA LEU A 597 -10.65 -5.72 14.44
C LEU A 597 -9.32 -6.10 15.12
N ALA A 598 -9.11 -7.38 15.41
CA ALA A 598 -7.85 -7.88 15.95
C ALA A 598 -6.69 -7.70 14.96
N ARG A 599 -6.91 -7.96 13.66
CA ARG A 599 -5.93 -7.70 12.60
C ARG A 599 -5.56 -6.22 12.54
N THR A 600 -6.55 -5.34 12.58
CA THR A 600 -6.35 -3.88 12.61
C THR A 600 -5.44 -3.46 13.76
N LEU A 601 -5.72 -3.95 14.96
CA LEU A 601 -4.89 -3.69 16.14
C LEU A 601 -3.47 -4.25 16.00
N SER A 602 -3.34 -5.51 15.55
CA SER A 602 -2.04 -6.18 15.38
C SER A 602 -1.17 -5.54 14.30
N TRP A 603 -1.76 -4.80 13.37
CA TRP A 603 -1.02 -4.04 12.37
C TRP A 603 -0.67 -2.61 12.80
N GLY A 604 -1.06 -2.20 14.03
CA GLY A 604 -0.82 -0.84 14.54
C GLY A 604 -1.68 0.23 13.86
N ILE A 605 -2.81 -0.17 13.28
CA ILE A 605 -3.77 0.73 12.66
C ILE A 605 -4.71 1.25 13.75
N GLN A 606 -4.97 2.56 13.82
CA GLN A 606 -5.94 3.11 14.75
C GLN A 606 -7.32 2.47 14.50
N PRO A 607 -7.94 1.83 15.52
CA PRO A 607 -9.17 1.07 15.35
C PRO A 607 -10.32 1.89 14.78
N MET A 608 -11.13 1.26 13.91
CA MET A 608 -12.33 1.85 13.33
C MET A 608 -13.49 0.83 13.39
N VAL A 609 -14.68 1.36 13.56
CA VAL A 609 -15.93 0.65 13.31
C VAL A 609 -16.77 1.42 12.32
N THR A 610 -17.41 0.72 11.39
CA THR A 610 -18.26 1.33 10.38
C THR A 610 -19.74 1.13 10.66
N ASN A 611 -20.57 2.12 10.30
CA ASN A 611 -22.03 2.04 10.30
C ASN A 611 -22.65 1.78 11.68
N VAL A 612 -22.22 2.53 12.69
CA VAL A 612 -22.85 2.49 14.04
C VAL A 612 -23.99 3.50 14.10
N TYR A 613 -25.20 3.00 14.03
CA TYR A 613 -26.42 3.80 13.97
C TYR A 613 -27.31 3.63 15.21
N PRO A 614 -28.26 4.58 15.46
CA PRO A 614 -29.13 4.55 16.64
C PRO A 614 -29.84 3.23 16.84
N GLU A 615 -30.28 2.59 15.76
CA GLU A 615 -31.03 1.34 15.77
C GLU A 615 -30.22 0.13 16.25
N MET A 616 -28.90 0.25 16.35
CA MET A 616 -28.00 -0.79 16.84
C MET A 616 -27.67 -0.60 18.32
N LEU A 617 -27.80 0.61 18.83
CA LEU A 617 -27.39 0.95 20.18
C LEU A 617 -28.32 0.31 21.23
N GLY A 618 -27.76 -0.45 22.19
CA GLY A 618 -28.49 -1.11 23.24
C GLY A 618 -29.23 -2.38 22.84
N ARG A 619 -28.95 -2.92 21.65
CA ARG A 619 -29.47 -4.22 21.23
C ARG A 619 -28.52 -5.34 21.64
N GLU A 620 -29.08 -6.37 22.29
CA GLU A 620 -28.33 -7.50 22.88
C GLU A 620 -27.46 -8.25 21.83
N GLU A 621 -27.94 -8.37 20.60
CA GLU A 621 -27.22 -9.06 19.53
C GLU A 621 -25.86 -8.42 19.14
N PHE A 622 -25.64 -7.13 19.48
CA PHE A 622 -24.38 -6.43 19.26
C PHE A 622 -23.46 -6.37 20.48
N ASP A 623 -23.96 -6.78 21.67
CA ASP A 623 -23.26 -6.56 22.95
C ASP A 623 -21.86 -7.20 22.98
N ALA A 624 -21.72 -8.41 22.46
CA ALA A 624 -20.43 -9.11 22.45
C ALA A 624 -19.40 -8.42 21.56
N ASP A 625 -19.80 -7.96 20.38
CA ASP A 625 -18.93 -7.25 19.44
C ASP A 625 -18.60 -5.84 19.94
N MET A 626 -19.60 -5.13 20.50
CA MET A 626 -19.39 -3.83 21.14
C MET A 626 -18.42 -3.91 22.31
N LYS A 627 -18.52 -4.95 23.15
CA LYS A 627 -17.60 -5.15 24.28
C LYS A 627 -16.17 -5.38 23.81
N PHE A 628 -15.97 -6.18 22.76
CA PHE A 628 -14.64 -6.39 22.19
C PHE A 628 -14.09 -5.11 21.55
N LEU A 629 -14.92 -4.34 20.83
CA LEU A 629 -14.55 -3.03 20.31
C LEU A 629 -14.10 -2.07 21.41
N GLU A 630 -14.84 -2.04 22.56
CA GLU A 630 -14.46 -1.24 23.71
C GLU A 630 -13.10 -1.66 24.29
N GLU A 631 -12.84 -2.95 24.41
CA GLU A 631 -11.56 -3.49 24.88
C GLU A 631 -10.40 -3.09 23.97
N VAL A 632 -10.56 -3.28 22.66
CA VAL A 632 -9.56 -2.89 21.65
C VAL A 632 -9.29 -1.39 21.70
N ALA A 633 -10.32 -0.54 21.73
CA ALA A 633 -10.16 0.90 21.77
C ALA A 633 -9.46 1.39 23.07
N LYS A 634 -9.82 0.81 24.22
CA LYS A 634 -9.19 1.11 25.52
C LYS A 634 -7.73 0.65 25.54
N PHE A 635 -7.45 -0.57 25.06
CA PHE A 635 -6.08 -1.07 24.95
C PHE A 635 -5.23 -0.20 24.02
N HIS A 636 -5.72 0.12 22.83
CA HIS A 636 -5.02 1.03 21.90
C HIS A 636 -4.75 2.38 22.57
N SER A 637 -5.69 2.92 23.35
CA SER A 637 -5.53 4.21 24.04
C SER A 637 -4.38 4.22 25.05
N VAL A 638 -4.12 3.13 25.73
CA VAL A 638 -3.01 3.04 26.69
C VAL A 638 -1.70 2.63 26.02
N ALA A 639 -1.77 1.88 24.90
CA ALA A 639 -0.63 1.32 24.19
C ALA A 639 -0.13 2.20 23.01
N ARG A 640 -0.55 3.49 22.92
CA ARG A 640 -0.21 4.38 21.80
C ARG A 640 1.29 4.57 21.55
N GLU A 641 2.11 4.53 22.59
CA GLU A 641 3.57 4.62 22.44
C GLU A 641 4.13 3.51 21.56
N TYR A 642 3.47 2.35 21.53
CA TYR A 642 3.76 1.21 20.68
C TYR A 642 2.90 1.22 19.40
N LEU A 643 1.57 1.21 19.54
CA LEU A 643 0.60 0.96 18.47
C LEU A 643 0.31 2.19 17.57
N THR A 644 0.84 3.37 17.88
CA THR A 644 0.76 4.56 17.02
C THR A 644 2.13 5.14 16.71
N LEU A 645 3.05 5.11 17.67
CA LEU A 645 4.33 5.80 17.59
C LEU A 645 5.55 4.87 17.48
N GLY A 646 5.36 3.58 17.77
CA GLY A 646 6.42 2.59 17.80
C GLY A 646 6.86 2.12 16.41
N LYS A 647 8.05 1.56 16.33
CA LYS A 647 8.51 0.82 15.15
C LYS A 647 7.98 -0.60 15.22
N TRP A 648 7.44 -1.10 14.12
CA TRP A 648 7.10 -2.51 13.96
C TRP A 648 8.35 -3.39 13.97
N LEU A 649 8.25 -4.55 14.60
CA LEU A 649 9.26 -5.61 14.59
C LEU A 649 8.60 -6.93 14.19
N LYS A 650 9.36 -7.84 13.59
CA LYS A 650 8.88 -9.19 13.26
C LYS A 650 8.31 -9.84 14.53
N PRO A 651 7.05 -10.31 14.53
CA PRO A 651 6.48 -10.97 15.70
C PRO A 651 7.22 -12.28 16.01
N PRO A 652 7.29 -12.67 17.28
CA PRO A 652 7.82 -13.96 17.67
C PRO A 652 6.88 -15.11 17.23
N GLU A 653 7.39 -16.31 17.22
CA GLU A 653 6.58 -17.51 17.02
C GLU A 653 5.60 -17.71 18.18
N VAL A 654 4.34 -17.95 17.84
CA VAL A 654 3.28 -18.29 18.79
C VAL A 654 2.58 -19.56 18.32
N ASP A 655 2.82 -20.66 19.06
CA ASP A 655 2.14 -21.92 18.82
C ASP A 655 0.73 -21.86 19.43
N CYS A 656 -0.29 -21.80 18.58
CA CYS A 656 -1.70 -21.80 18.94
C CYS A 656 -2.55 -22.50 17.87
N PRO A 657 -3.79 -22.90 18.17
CA PRO A 657 -4.68 -23.50 17.20
C PRO A 657 -4.93 -22.58 15.99
N CYS A 658 -5.03 -23.16 14.79
CA CYS A 658 -5.57 -22.50 13.61
C CYS A 658 -7.08 -22.66 13.57
N VAL A 659 -7.78 -21.60 13.16
CA VAL A 659 -9.24 -21.55 13.03
C VAL A 659 -9.65 -21.10 11.63
N ALA A 660 -10.76 -21.64 11.14
CA ALA A 660 -11.34 -21.25 9.86
C ALA A 660 -12.33 -20.10 10.06
N VAL A 661 -11.94 -18.89 9.70
CA VAL A 661 -12.81 -17.71 9.77
C VAL A 661 -13.64 -17.63 8.50
N LYS A 662 -14.94 -17.86 8.62
CA LYS A 662 -15.88 -17.64 7.53
C LYS A 662 -16.20 -16.15 7.42
N MET A 663 -16.08 -15.57 6.22
CA MET A 663 -16.20 -14.14 5.99
C MET A 663 -17.21 -13.84 4.89
N TYR A 664 -18.02 -12.80 5.10
CA TYR A 664 -18.79 -12.14 4.05
C TYR A 664 -17.96 -11.01 3.47
N ILE A 665 -17.67 -11.09 2.19
CA ILE A 665 -16.68 -10.21 1.54
C ILE A 665 -17.30 -9.19 0.57
N ARG A 666 -18.62 -9.23 0.34
CA ARG A 666 -19.29 -8.23 -0.52
C ARG A 666 -19.36 -6.86 0.17
N SER A 667 -19.18 -5.84 -0.63
CA SER A 667 -19.49 -4.46 -0.29
C SER A 667 -20.56 -3.91 -1.23
N ILE A 668 -20.86 -2.65 -1.05
CA ILE A 668 -21.78 -1.90 -1.89
C ILE A 668 -21.35 -1.79 -3.37
N TYR A 669 -20.05 -1.91 -3.65
CA TYR A 669 -19.48 -1.85 -5.00
C TYR A 669 -19.32 -3.24 -5.63
N THR A 670 -19.60 -4.31 -4.90
CA THR A 670 -19.43 -5.67 -5.39
C THR A 670 -20.58 -6.02 -6.36
N ALA A 671 -20.26 -6.33 -7.60
CA ALA A 671 -21.24 -6.75 -8.60
C ALA A 671 -22.01 -7.99 -8.12
N PRO A 672 -23.32 -8.12 -8.47
CA PRO A 672 -24.19 -9.18 -7.95
C PRO A 672 -23.75 -10.62 -8.25
N ASP A 673 -22.97 -10.81 -9.32
CA ASP A 673 -22.44 -12.09 -9.79
C ASP A 673 -21.10 -12.49 -9.16
N ARG A 674 -20.57 -11.68 -8.24
CA ARG A 674 -19.28 -11.93 -7.61
C ARG A 674 -19.41 -12.80 -6.36
N ILE A 675 -18.25 -13.40 -5.96
CA ILE A 675 -18.13 -14.18 -4.74
C ILE A 675 -18.57 -13.34 -3.55
N SER A 676 -19.44 -13.88 -2.71
CA SER A 676 -19.96 -13.20 -1.53
C SER A 676 -19.38 -13.73 -0.20
N GLU A 677 -18.74 -14.87 -0.23
CA GLU A 677 -18.20 -15.54 0.95
C GLU A 677 -16.79 -16.08 0.70
N MET A 678 -15.98 -16.09 1.75
CA MET A 678 -14.63 -16.65 1.75
C MET A 678 -14.37 -17.31 3.11
N VAL A 679 -13.45 -18.28 3.14
CA VAL A 679 -12.92 -18.83 4.38
C VAL A 679 -11.43 -18.50 4.44
N ARG A 680 -11.00 -17.92 5.57
CA ARG A 680 -9.61 -17.63 5.87
C ARG A 680 -9.15 -18.52 7.03
N ASN A 681 -8.12 -19.34 6.82
CA ASN A 681 -7.45 -20.01 7.93
C ASN A 681 -6.51 -18.99 8.61
N SER A 682 -6.59 -18.91 9.93
CA SER A 682 -5.78 -17.99 10.71
C SER A 682 -5.40 -18.62 12.04
N PRO A 683 -4.21 -18.30 12.59
CA PRO A 683 -3.96 -18.54 14.00
C PRO A 683 -5.07 -17.92 14.85
N ALA A 684 -5.52 -18.61 15.89
CA ALA A 684 -6.57 -18.10 16.80
C ALA A 684 -6.10 -16.87 17.60
N VAL A 685 -4.79 -16.70 17.74
CA VAL A 685 -4.14 -15.56 18.39
C VAL A 685 -3.31 -14.81 17.36
N LEU A 686 -3.69 -13.56 17.09
CA LEU A 686 -2.88 -12.65 16.28
C LEU A 686 -1.82 -11.97 17.15
N THR A 687 -0.61 -11.88 16.63
CA THR A 687 0.56 -11.38 17.38
C THR A 687 1.20 -10.21 16.65
N SER A 688 1.64 -9.23 17.42
CA SER A 688 2.47 -8.14 16.92
C SER A 688 3.53 -7.71 17.92
N THR A 689 4.61 -7.12 17.41
CA THR A 689 5.74 -6.67 18.24
C THR A 689 6.16 -5.28 17.83
N TRP A 690 6.41 -4.44 18.82
CA TRP A 690 6.68 -3.03 18.67
C TRP A 690 7.83 -2.59 19.56
N THR A 691 8.64 -1.64 19.09
CA THR A 691 9.65 -1.00 19.93
C THR A 691 9.46 0.51 19.98
N THR A 692 9.67 1.09 21.16
CA THR A 692 9.69 2.54 21.35
C THR A 692 11.04 3.13 20.94
N HIS A 693 11.10 4.45 20.87
CA HIS A 693 12.38 5.15 20.64
C HIS A 693 13.41 4.90 21.76
N GLU A 694 12.94 4.60 22.95
CA GLU A 694 13.77 4.32 24.14
C GLU A 694 14.26 2.86 24.21
N GLY A 695 13.83 2.01 23.27
CA GLY A 695 14.26 0.62 23.16
C GLY A 695 13.43 -0.38 23.95
N SER A 696 12.35 0.03 24.61
CA SER A 696 11.39 -0.91 25.18
C SER A 696 10.66 -1.67 24.10
N VAL A 697 10.43 -2.96 24.28
CA VAL A 697 9.73 -3.84 23.34
C VAL A 697 8.42 -4.32 23.93
N CYS A 698 7.33 -4.24 23.16
CA CYS A 698 6.02 -4.74 23.56
C CYS A 698 5.53 -5.82 22.58
N VAL A 699 5.18 -6.98 23.11
CA VAL A 699 4.52 -8.06 22.37
C VAL A 699 3.04 -8.06 22.72
N VAL A 700 2.18 -7.97 21.72
CA VAL A 700 0.71 -7.96 21.86
C VAL A 700 0.14 -9.23 21.26
N LEU A 701 -0.68 -9.91 22.04
CA LEU A 701 -1.38 -11.15 21.72
C LEU A 701 -2.88 -10.90 21.75
N VAL A 702 -3.60 -11.17 20.67
CA VAL A 702 -5.04 -10.91 20.54
C VAL A 702 -5.76 -12.21 20.20
N ASN A 703 -6.51 -12.76 21.16
CA ASN A 703 -7.44 -13.83 20.89
C ASN A 703 -8.75 -13.26 20.39
N PHE A 704 -9.03 -13.41 19.09
CA PHE A 704 -10.27 -12.93 18.47
C PHE A 704 -11.41 -13.96 18.54
N THR A 705 -11.13 -15.21 18.92
CA THR A 705 -12.13 -16.27 19.02
C THR A 705 -13.00 -16.11 20.27
N ARG A 706 -14.13 -16.77 20.31
CA ARG A 706 -15.03 -16.74 21.48
C ARG A 706 -14.54 -17.60 22.64
N ASP A 707 -13.73 -18.60 22.34
CA ASP A 707 -13.24 -19.56 23.30
C ASP A 707 -11.86 -19.16 23.85
N PRO A 708 -11.52 -19.57 25.09
CA PRO A 708 -10.17 -19.40 25.62
C PRO A 708 -9.15 -20.20 24.83
N VAL A 709 -7.98 -19.62 24.60
CA VAL A 709 -6.87 -20.24 23.87
C VAL A 709 -5.63 -20.27 24.77
N ASN A 710 -4.98 -21.43 24.83
CA ASN A 710 -3.63 -21.55 25.36
C ASN A 710 -2.62 -21.40 24.21
N ALA A 711 -1.81 -20.36 24.27
CA ALA A 711 -0.79 -20.07 23.29
C ALA A 711 0.61 -20.24 23.92
N LYS A 712 1.56 -20.80 23.16
CA LYS A 712 2.96 -20.87 23.59
C LYS A 712 3.75 -19.79 22.86
N LEU A 713 4.22 -18.81 23.62
CA LEU A 713 5.08 -17.72 23.15
C LEU A 713 6.54 -18.17 23.30
N ALA A 714 7.28 -18.21 22.19
CA ALA A 714 8.73 -18.43 22.18
C ALA A 714 9.43 -17.20 21.58
N MET A 715 10.45 -16.67 22.25
CA MET A 715 11.10 -15.42 21.87
C MET A 715 12.57 -15.41 22.29
N ASP A 716 13.46 -15.02 21.36
CA ASP A 716 14.86 -14.69 21.65
C ASP A 716 15.02 -13.18 21.64
N LEU A 717 15.21 -12.56 22.81
CA LEU A 717 15.25 -11.13 22.99
C LEU A 717 16.46 -10.46 22.31
N ASN A 718 17.51 -11.22 21.98
CA ASN A 718 18.63 -10.69 21.21
C ASN A 718 18.20 -10.26 19.78
N GLU A 719 17.16 -10.87 19.23
CA GLU A 719 16.62 -10.50 17.90
C GLU A 719 15.85 -9.18 17.94
N TYR A 720 15.54 -8.68 19.14
CA TYR A 720 14.75 -7.47 19.38
C TYR A 720 15.58 -6.27 19.84
N GLY A 721 16.92 -6.35 19.69
CA GLY A 721 17.83 -5.26 19.97
C GLY A 721 18.32 -5.17 21.40
N PHE A 722 18.10 -6.19 22.21
CA PHE A 722 18.73 -6.32 23.53
C PHE A 722 20.13 -6.92 23.39
N GLU A 723 21.11 -6.31 24.06
CA GLU A 723 22.49 -6.81 24.04
C GLU A 723 22.65 -7.99 25.01
N PRO A 724 23.58 -8.94 24.74
CA PRO A 724 23.72 -10.16 25.57
C PRO A 724 23.97 -9.91 27.06
N ASP A 725 24.50 -8.76 27.43
CA ASP A 725 24.80 -8.36 28.79
C ASP A 725 23.66 -7.59 29.48
N ASP A 726 22.57 -7.30 28.75
CA ASP A 726 21.45 -6.55 29.30
C ASP A 726 20.70 -7.36 30.36
N ARG A 727 20.32 -6.67 31.46
CA ARG A 727 19.41 -7.21 32.46
C ARG A 727 17.97 -6.86 32.04
N ILE A 728 17.27 -7.84 31.49
CA ILE A 728 15.92 -7.62 30.97
C ILE A 728 14.89 -7.86 32.05
N THR A 729 13.91 -6.99 32.12
CA THR A 729 12.70 -7.15 32.93
C THR A 729 11.47 -7.29 32.02
N VAL A 730 10.53 -8.14 32.41
CA VAL A 730 9.22 -8.29 31.78
C VAL A 730 8.12 -7.86 32.74
N SER A 731 7.14 -7.15 32.21
CA SER A 731 5.91 -6.82 32.93
C SER A 731 4.67 -7.04 32.05
N ASP A 732 3.54 -7.31 32.67
CA ASP A 732 2.26 -7.24 31.97
C ASP A 732 2.02 -5.80 31.53
N TYR A 733 1.45 -5.62 30.34
CA TYR A 733 1.16 -4.30 29.80
C TYR A 733 -0.37 -4.13 29.62
N PRO A 734 -1.00 -3.02 30.00
CA PRO A 734 -0.39 -1.86 30.69
C PRO A 734 0.18 -2.22 32.06
N ARG A 735 1.26 -1.53 32.45
CA ARG A 735 2.08 -1.92 33.60
C ARG A 735 1.27 -2.18 34.88
N SER A 736 1.34 -3.38 35.38
CA SER A 736 0.74 -3.80 36.67
C SER A 736 1.57 -3.33 37.89
N GLY A 737 2.69 -2.67 37.69
CA GLY A 737 3.67 -2.28 38.73
C GLY A 737 4.62 -3.42 39.14
N VAL A 738 4.40 -4.65 38.69
CA VAL A 738 5.27 -5.79 38.95
C VAL A 738 6.18 -6.02 37.77
N GLN A 739 7.50 -5.83 37.96
CA GLN A 739 8.51 -6.19 36.97
C GLN A 739 9.23 -7.45 37.44
N THR A 740 9.33 -8.44 36.56
CA THR A 740 10.05 -9.68 36.84
C THR A 740 11.35 -9.69 36.02
N ALA A 741 12.49 -9.90 36.67
CA ALA A 741 13.74 -10.09 35.96
C ALA A 741 13.74 -11.43 35.21
N LEU A 742 14.15 -11.41 33.96
CA LEU A 742 14.29 -12.63 33.17
C LEU A 742 15.63 -13.31 33.47
N PRO A 743 15.64 -14.62 33.65
CA PRO A 743 16.86 -15.38 33.91
C PRO A 743 17.75 -15.57 32.66
N SER A 744 17.18 -15.37 31.49
CA SER A 744 17.86 -15.48 30.20
C SER A 744 17.17 -14.62 29.13
N HIS A 745 17.84 -14.37 28.02
CA HIS A 745 17.26 -13.68 26.84
C HIS A 745 16.30 -14.55 26.05
N LYS A 746 16.18 -15.84 26.34
CA LYS A 746 15.18 -16.74 25.75
C LYS A 746 13.98 -16.88 26.67
N LEU A 747 12.81 -16.54 26.15
CA LEU A 747 11.53 -16.68 26.82
C LEU A 747 10.72 -17.79 26.18
N GLU A 748 10.27 -18.73 27.00
CA GLU A 748 9.21 -19.67 26.63
C GLU A 748 8.11 -19.55 27.69
N LYS A 749 6.89 -19.21 27.26
CA LYS A 749 5.77 -18.96 28.15
C LYS A 749 4.47 -19.48 27.55
N THR A 750 3.74 -20.29 28.32
CA THR A 750 2.34 -20.57 27.98
C THR A 750 1.46 -19.45 28.51
N VAL A 751 0.66 -18.85 27.62
CA VAL A 751 -0.26 -17.76 27.91
C VAL A 751 -1.66 -18.28 27.72
N ASN A 752 -2.50 -18.16 28.75
CA ASN A 752 -3.92 -18.44 28.65
C ASN A 752 -4.64 -17.13 28.28
N LEU A 753 -5.23 -17.06 27.10
CA LEU A 753 -6.00 -15.92 26.65
C LEU A 753 -7.49 -16.25 26.70
N PRO A 754 -8.29 -15.56 27.52
CA PRO A 754 -9.74 -15.65 27.44
C PRO A 754 -10.27 -15.39 26.02
N GLY A 755 -11.49 -15.82 25.73
CA GLY A 755 -12.12 -15.51 24.46
C GLY A 755 -12.27 -14.00 24.26
N ARG A 756 -11.97 -13.49 23.07
CA ARG A 756 -12.02 -12.06 22.71
C ARG A 756 -11.29 -11.16 23.72
N SER A 757 -10.00 -11.44 23.90
CA SER A 757 -9.16 -10.72 24.87
C SER A 757 -7.81 -10.31 24.28
N ILE A 758 -7.18 -9.36 24.96
CA ILE A 758 -5.84 -8.84 24.62
C ILE A 758 -4.93 -9.07 25.81
N VAL A 759 -3.74 -9.63 25.55
CA VAL A 759 -2.67 -9.76 26.55
C VAL A 759 -1.41 -9.17 25.94
N ALA A 760 -0.67 -8.39 26.70
CA ALA A 760 0.60 -7.85 26.21
C ALA A 760 1.68 -7.90 27.29
N TYR A 761 2.92 -8.01 26.83
CA TYR A 761 4.12 -8.03 27.66
C TYR A 761 5.09 -6.95 27.20
N GLU A 762 5.57 -6.18 28.15
CA GLU A 762 6.61 -5.18 27.94
C GLU A 762 7.96 -5.70 28.45
N PHE A 763 9.00 -5.58 27.61
CA PHE A 763 10.37 -5.91 27.91
C PHE A 763 11.21 -4.64 27.92
N SER A 764 12.05 -4.47 28.94
CA SER A 764 12.94 -3.31 29.07
C SER A 764 14.29 -3.74 29.61
N ALA A 765 15.36 -3.20 29.10
CA ALA A 765 16.70 -3.29 29.69
C ALA A 765 16.82 -2.37 30.90
N LYS A 766 17.57 -2.79 31.94
CA LYS A 766 17.94 -1.99 33.12
C LYS A 766 19.38 -1.56 33.05
#